data_4d8fc2bebcff44eae4e31b899a421016
#
_entry.id   4d8fc2bebcff44eae4e31b899a421016
#
_cell.length_a   1.000
_cell.length_b   1.000
_cell.length_c   1.000
_cell.angle_alpha   90.00
_cell.angle_beta   90.00
_cell.angle_gamma   90.00
#
_symmetry.space_group_name_H-M   'P 1'
#
loop_
_entity.id
_entity.type
_entity.pdbx_description
1 polymer ?
#
loop_
_entity_poly.entity_id
_entity_poly.type
_entity_poly.pdbx_seq_one_letter_code
_entity_poly.pdbx_strand_id
1 'polypeptide(L)'
;MSTPDALTEEDRAELELAEQARQNSGDWNSVAPGKAAAFGPSFRRLIGLLRPHAWAFAVVSFLGAVGVVLAVLAPRVLGNATNIIFEGVVSKSLAQGFPEGTPKDTVVEALRSAGQGDVANIVSAMDNFQVGAGVNFDALRIVIVTVLAIYVGSSLLSWIQGYVINVIMVRTMWRLREDVEAKINRLPLSYFDKVQRGELISRVTNDIDNITQTMQQSLSSALTSVLTVLGVLIMMFSISWQLALVALVSLPLMAVIFGVIGPKSQKAFGEQWKKVGRLNARIEESFSGHALVKVYGREKDAREKFEVENDELFEASFRAQFLSGMIMPGMMFVGNLTYVGIAVLGGLMVAGGQIRLGDVQAFIQYSQQFTQPLSQLGGMAAVVQSGTASAERVFALLDADEQDPDADDAPAHVEGHGVIEFESVRFSYTPERPLIRDLSFRVEPGQTVAIVGPTGAGKTTLVNLIMRFYELDGGRILLDGQDIADLRRDDVRSRTGMVLQDPWLFAGTIRDNIRYGRESATDEEIVEAAVATRVDQFVHSLPEGYDTVLDEDAANVSAGEKQLITIARAFVARPSVLILDEATSSVDTRTELLLQQAMAALREGRTSFVIAHRLSTIRDADLILVMEHGDIVEQGSHDELISAHGAYWRLYQSQFEAAAGDEAATPELDPTATRT
;
A
#
# COMPACT_ATOMS: atom_id res chain seq x y z
N MET A 1 32.93 -7.64 -12.31
CA MET A 1 31.72 -8.41 -12.60
C MET A 1 31.70 -9.56 -11.60
N SER A 2 31.11 -9.34 -10.44
CA SER A 2 30.88 -10.34 -9.40
C SER A 2 29.41 -10.70 -9.45
N THR A 3 29.13 -11.99 -9.64
CA THR A 3 27.81 -12.63 -9.61
C THR A 3 27.05 -12.28 -8.33
N PRO A 4 25.72 -12.05 -8.39
CA PRO A 4 24.91 -11.89 -7.17
C PRO A 4 24.94 -13.21 -6.39
N ASP A 5 25.17 -13.11 -5.08
CA ASP A 5 25.12 -14.23 -4.14
C ASP A 5 23.83 -15.03 -4.33
N ALA A 6 23.99 -16.31 -4.62
CA ALA A 6 22.89 -17.25 -4.73
C ALA A 6 22.25 -17.39 -3.34
N LEU A 7 20.93 -17.13 -3.29
CA LEU A 7 20.09 -17.40 -2.12
C LEU A 7 20.35 -18.85 -1.64
N THR A 8 20.52 -19.02 -0.33
CA THR A 8 20.67 -20.35 0.27
C THR A 8 19.41 -21.18 0.07
N GLU A 9 19.53 -22.53 0.12
CA GLU A 9 18.34 -23.41 0.02
C GLU A 9 17.30 -23.10 1.12
N GLU A 10 17.73 -22.68 2.31
CA GLU A 10 16.84 -22.20 3.38
C GLU A 10 16.10 -20.91 2.99
N ASP A 11 16.79 -19.95 2.34
CA ASP A 11 16.17 -18.70 1.87
C ASP A 11 15.17 -18.94 0.75
N ARG A 12 15.42 -19.93 -0.12
CA ARG A 12 14.48 -20.35 -1.19
C ARG A 12 13.25 -21.05 -0.62
N ALA A 13 13.43 -21.94 0.35
CA ALA A 13 12.32 -22.62 1.02
C ALA A 13 11.46 -21.63 1.84
N GLU A 14 12.06 -20.60 2.46
CA GLU A 14 11.31 -19.53 3.13
C GLU A 14 10.56 -18.62 2.14
N LEU A 15 11.11 -18.35 0.95
CA LEU A 15 10.45 -17.62 -0.12
C LEU A 15 9.27 -18.43 -0.71
N GLU A 16 9.45 -19.71 -0.98
CA GLU A 16 8.37 -20.58 -1.45
C GLU A 16 7.25 -20.76 -0.42
N LEU A 17 7.58 -20.87 0.86
CA LEU A 17 6.60 -20.90 1.95
C LEU A 17 5.87 -19.56 2.12
N ALA A 18 6.57 -18.45 1.92
CA ALA A 18 5.97 -17.11 1.94
C ALA A 18 5.08 -16.86 0.71
N GLU A 19 5.46 -17.37 -0.48
CA GLU A 19 4.63 -17.31 -1.68
C GLU A 19 3.40 -18.22 -1.59
N GLN A 20 3.54 -19.45 -1.05
CA GLN A 20 2.40 -20.32 -0.78
C GLN A 20 1.45 -19.76 0.28
N ALA A 21 1.98 -19.09 1.32
CA ALA A 21 1.16 -18.39 2.30
C ALA A 21 0.44 -17.18 1.70
N ARG A 22 1.04 -16.49 0.71
CA ARG A 22 0.41 -15.40 -0.06
C ARG A 22 -0.71 -15.90 -0.96
N GLN A 23 -0.55 -17.06 -1.57
CA GLN A 23 -1.57 -17.65 -2.46
C GLN A 23 -2.80 -18.18 -1.69
N ASN A 24 -2.64 -18.50 -0.39
CA ASN A 24 -3.70 -19.09 0.43
C ASN A 24 -4.37 -18.10 1.40
N SER A 25 -3.88 -16.88 1.52
CA SER A 25 -4.49 -15.88 2.44
C SER A 25 -5.08 -14.73 1.64
N GLY A 26 -6.40 -14.71 1.54
CA GLY A 26 -7.17 -13.55 1.07
C GLY A 26 -7.16 -12.36 2.04
N ASP A 27 -6.29 -12.36 3.04
CA ASP A 27 -6.28 -11.39 4.13
C ASP A 27 -5.25 -10.27 3.88
N TRP A 28 -5.76 -9.13 3.52
CA TRP A 28 -5.07 -7.90 3.11
C TRP A 28 -4.23 -7.22 4.22
N ASN A 29 -4.52 -7.52 5.49
CA ASN A 29 -3.92 -6.86 6.66
C ASN A 29 -2.77 -7.65 7.32
N SER A 30 -2.49 -8.88 6.89
CA SER A 30 -1.58 -9.78 7.60
C SER A 30 -0.22 -10.02 6.94
N VAL A 31 0.12 -9.31 5.87
CA VAL A 31 1.44 -9.47 5.24
C VAL A 31 2.51 -8.85 6.13
N ALA A 32 3.22 -9.68 6.88
CA ALA A 32 4.50 -9.28 7.47
C ALA A 32 5.35 -8.62 6.38
N PRO A 33 5.96 -7.45 6.63
CA PRO A 33 6.77 -6.77 5.64
C PRO A 33 7.89 -7.70 5.19
N GLY A 34 7.77 -8.23 3.97
CA GLY A 34 8.78 -9.09 3.36
C GLY A 34 10.11 -8.35 3.32
N LYS A 35 11.22 -9.07 3.47
CA LYS A 35 12.53 -8.49 3.23
C LYS A 35 12.59 -8.06 1.77
N ALA A 36 13.09 -6.84 1.49
CA ALA A 36 13.35 -6.41 0.12
C ALA A 36 14.36 -7.35 -0.54
N ALA A 37 14.00 -7.92 -1.70
CA ALA A 37 14.88 -8.84 -2.44
C ALA A 37 16.11 -8.10 -2.99
N ALA A 38 15.93 -6.83 -3.44
CA ALA A 38 16.98 -5.96 -3.96
C ALA A 38 17.09 -4.67 -3.13
N PHE A 39 17.44 -4.79 -1.84
CA PHE A 39 17.47 -3.66 -0.91
C PHE A 39 18.28 -2.46 -1.42
N GLY A 40 19.52 -2.68 -1.86
CA GLY A 40 20.43 -1.60 -2.26
C GLY A 40 19.93 -0.75 -3.43
N PRO A 41 19.57 -1.35 -4.58
CA PRO A 41 19.00 -0.63 -5.73
C PRO A 41 17.70 0.09 -5.39
N SER A 42 16.77 -0.58 -4.69
CA SER A 42 15.46 -0.02 -4.34
C SER A 42 15.60 1.15 -3.35
N PHE A 43 16.46 1.03 -2.35
CA PHE A 43 16.76 2.13 -1.43
C PHE A 43 17.41 3.32 -2.13
N ARG A 44 18.37 3.07 -3.05
CA ARG A 44 19.01 4.15 -3.83
C ARG A 44 17.99 4.88 -4.72
N ARG A 45 17.06 4.15 -5.34
CA ARG A 45 15.99 4.72 -6.14
C ARG A 45 15.01 5.51 -5.27
N LEU A 46 14.67 5.00 -4.09
CA LEU A 46 13.82 5.67 -3.11
C LEU A 46 14.41 7.03 -2.70
N ILE A 47 15.70 7.08 -2.34
CA ILE A 47 16.40 8.35 -2.07
C ILE A 47 16.46 9.23 -3.33
N GLY A 48 16.53 8.62 -4.51
CA GLY A 48 16.49 9.31 -5.80
C GLY A 48 15.23 10.14 -6.05
N LEU A 49 14.09 9.77 -5.46
CA LEU A 49 12.85 10.56 -5.52
C LEU A 49 13.00 11.97 -4.93
N LEU A 50 13.99 12.18 -4.06
CA LEU A 50 14.27 13.48 -3.45
C LEU A 50 15.17 14.40 -4.31
N ARG A 51 15.73 13.88 -5.41
CA ARG A 51 16.64 14.68 -6.27
C ARG A 51 16.05 16.02 -6.73
N PRO A 52 14.77 16.14 -7.11
CA PRO A 52 14.19 17.43 -7.49
C PRO A 52 14.21 18.46 -6.37
N HIS A 53 14.30 18.02 -5.11
CA HIS A 53 14.31 18.86 -3.92
C HIS A 53 15.68 18.89 -3.21
N ALA A 54 16.77 18.47 -3.88
CA ALA A 54 18.09 18.29 -3.26
C ALA A 54 18.61 19.57 -2.59
N TRP A 55 18.40 20.75 -3.17
CA TRP A 55 18.82 22.01 -2.56
C TRP A 55 18.04 22.32 -1.28
N ALA A 56 16.73 22.09 -1.27
CA ALA A 56 15.90 22.29 -0.08
C ALA A 56 16.31 21.31 1.03
N PHE A 57 16.63 20.07 0.65
CA PHE A 57 17.17 19.09 1.57
C PHE A 57 18.55 19.50 2.15
N ALA A 58 19.42 20.11 1.35
CA ALA A 58 20.68 20.64 1.82
C ALA A 58 20.51 21.80 2.84
N VAL A 59 19.56 22.71 2.57
CA VAL A 59 19.20 23.79 3.51
C VAL A 59 18.66 23.21 4.82
N VAL A 60 17.75 22.25 4.75
CA VAL A 60 17.18 21.60 5.93
C VAL A 60 18.25 20.87 6.74
N SER A 61 19.18 20.19 6.07
CA SER A 61 20.32 19.52 6.73
C SER A 61 21.23 20.52 7.43
N PHE A 62 21.47 21.66 6.80
CA PHE A 62 22.26 22.75 7.41
C PHE A 62 21.55 23.34 8.63
N LEU A 63 20.25 23.64 8.54
CA LEU A 63 19.45 24.13 9.68
C LEU A 63 19.44 23.13 10.83
N GLY A 64 19.29 21.84 10.50
CA GLY A 64 19.36 20.75 11.47
C GLY A 64 20.72 20.66 12.16
N ALA A 65 21.82 20.79 11.40
CA ALA A 65 23.15 20.82 11.96
C ALA A 65 23.38 22.00 12.92
N VAL A 66 22.92 23.20 12.54
CA VAL A 66 22.98 24.38 13.43
C VAL A 66 22.12 24.16 14.67
N GLY A 67 20.92 23.63 14.53
CA GLY A 67 20.02 23.28 15.65
C GLY A 67 20.67 22.29 16.62
N VAL A 68 21.31 21.25 16.10
CA VAL A 68 22.03 20.26 16.91
C VAL A 68 23.25 20.87 17.60
N VAL A 69 24.04 21.70 16.91
CA VAL A 69 25.18 22.40 17.54
C VAL A 69 24.71 23.24 18.73
N LEU A 70 23.63 24.00 18.57
CA LEU A 70 23.05 24.77 19.68
C LEU A 70 22.60 23.84 20.82
N ALA A 71 21.86 22.78 20.52
CA ALA A 71 21.39 21.84 21.53
C ALA A 71 22.52 21.17 22.31
N VAL A 72 23.62 20.83 21.60
CA VAL A 72 24.81 20.20 22.22
C VAL A 72 25.65 21.17 23.04
N LEU A 73 25.59 22.47 22.75
CA LEU A 73 26.25 23.50 23.58
C LEU A 73 25.50 23.79 24.89
N ALA A 74 24.19 23.58 24.92
CA ALA A 74 23.35 23.95 26.07
C ALA A 74 23.77 23.31 27.40
N PRO A 75 24.11 22.00 27.49
CA PRO A 75 24.54 21.38 28.75
C PRO A 75 25.82 22.00 29.34
N ARG A 76 26.79 22.39 28.47
CA ARG A 76 28.03 23.04 28.92
C ARG A 76 27.75 24.43 29.47
N VAL A 77 26.92 25.22 28.80
CA VAL A 77 26.54 26.55 29.28
C VAL A 77 25.75 26.47 30.59
N LEU A 78 24.84 25.47 30.70
CA LEU A 78 24.11 25.21 31.94
C LEU A 78 25.02 24.76 33.06
N GLY A 79 26.06 23.99 32.79
CA GLY A 79 27.11 23.61 33.75
C GLY A 79 27.80 24.84 34.36
N ASN A 80 27.97 25.92 33.57
CA ASN A 80 28.53 27.18 34.11
C ASN A 80 27.58 27.83 35.16
N ALA A 81 26.28 27.71 35.00
CA ALA A 81 25.34 28.17 36.05
C ALA A 81 25.54 27.42 37.36
N THR A 82 25.73 26.09 37.29
CA THR A 82 26.03 25.28 38.46
C THR A 82 27.36 25.67 39.09
N ASN A 83 28.39 25.97 38.30
CA ASN A 83 29.66 26.46 38.81
C ASN A 83 29.49 27.80 39.54
N ILE A 84 28.75 28.77 38.98
CA ILE A 84 28.51 30.11 39.62
C ILE A 84 27.77 29.93 40.95
N ILE A 85 26.77 29.07 41.01
CA ILE A 85 26.04 28.80 42.25
C ILE A 85 26.96 28.14 43.29
N PHE A 86 27.72 27.10 42.87
CA PHE A 86 28.59 26.35 43.75
C PHE A 86 29.73 27.26 44.30
N GLU A 87 30.37 28.06 43.45
CA GLU A 87 31.39 29.05 43.84
C GLU A 87 30.86 30.04 44.87
N GLY A 88 29.63 30.58 44.67
CA GLY A 88 28.99 31.48 45.59
C GLY A 88 28.65 30.89 46.95
N VAL A 89 28.20 29.60 46.96
CA VAL A 89 27.90 28.87 48.20
C VAL A 89 29.18 28.60 48.99
N VAL A 90 30.21 28.12 48.32
CA VAL A 90 31.52 27.87 48.94
C VAL A 90 32.18 29.16 49.43
N SER A 91 32.13 30.23 48.64
CA SER A 91 32.59 31.57 49.03
C SER A 91 31.95 32.04 50.35
N LYS A 92 30.65 31.89 50.47
CA LYS A 92 29.89 32.28 51.68
C LYS A 92 30.20 31.35 52.86
N SER A 93 30.39 30.09 52.68
CA SER A 93 30.75 29.17 53.75
C SER A 93 32.15 29.41 54.30
N LEU A 94 33.09 29.75 53.46
CA LEU A 94 34.49 30.07 53.87
C LEU A 94 34.62 31.42 54.54
N ALA A 95 33.68 32.34 54.40
CA ALA A 95 33.64 33.62 55.12
C ALA A 95 33.49 33.42 56.66
N GLN A 96 33.14 32.25 57.17
CA GLN A 96 33.11 31.93 58.59
C GLN A 96 34.54 31.70 59.14
N GLY A 97 35.50 31.38 58.29
CA GLY A 97 36.90 31.10 58.71
C GLY A 97 37.95 32.07 58.15
N PHE A 98 37.58 32.84 57.14
CA PHE A 98 38.50 33.77 56.47
C PHE A 98 37.86 35.17 56.36
N PRO A 99 38.62 36.28 56.48
CA PRO A 99 38.10 37.62 56.24
C PRO A 99 37.55 37.79 54.81
N GLU A 100 36.50 38.58 54.67
CA GLU A 100 35.96 38.91 53.36
C GLU A 100 37.00 39.56 52.45
N GLY A 101 37.03 39.15 51.16
CA GLY A 101 38.01 39.62 50.17
C GLY A 101 39.36 38.97 50.22
N THR A 102 39.61 37.94 51.06
CA THR A 102 40.89 37.19 51.08
C THR A 102 41.16 36.59 49.69
N PRO A 103 42.38 36.80 49.12
CA PRO A 103 42.74 36.25 47.81
C PRO A 103 42.66 34.74 47.78
N LYS A 104 42.24 34.18 46.62
CA LYS A 104 42.04 32.75 46.39
C LYS A 104 43.25 31.92 46.79
N ASP A 105 44.45 32.37 46.37
CA ASP A 105 45.69 31.60 46.60
C ASP A 105 46.04 31.50 48.09
N THR A 106 45.75 32.54 48.86
CA THR A 106 45.95 32.56 50.33
C THR A 106 45.00 31.56 50.99
N VAL A 107 43.75 31.48 50.54
CA VAL A 107 42.77 30.51 51.06
C VAL A 107 43.17 29.09 50.74
N VAL A 108 43.65 28.85 49.51
CA VAL A 108 44.11 27.52 49.05
C VAL A 108 45.31 27.06 49.88
N GLU A 109 46.28 27.92 50.15
CA GLU A 109 47.45 27.63 50.94
C GLU A 109 47.10 27.34 52.41
N ALA A 110 46.22 28.14 52.98
CA ALA A 110 45.73 27.94 54.36
C ALA A 110 44.97 26.64 54.51
N LEU A 111 44.09 26.28 53.57
CA LEU A 111 43.35 25.03 53.56
C LEU A 111 44.30 23.80 53.40
N ARG A 112 45.34 23.90 52.59
CA ARG A 112 46.38 22.85 52.48
C ARG A 112 47.16 22.68 53.79
N SER A 113 47.53 23.75 54.44
CA SER A 113 48.22 23.69 55.70
C SER A 113 47.35 23.12 56.85
N ALA A 114 46.01 23.33 56.75
CA ALA A 114 45.02 22.76 57.65
C ALA A 114 44.67 21.29 57.40
N GLY A 115 45.33 20.65 56.43
CA GLY A 115 45.04 19.24 56.06
C GLY A 115 43.76 19.06 55.24
N GLN A 116 43.14 20.12 54.75
CA GLN A 116 41.92 20.09 53.94
C GLN A 116 42.28 20.18 52.44
N GLY A 117 43.08 19.22 51.97
CA GLY A 117 43.61 19.22 50.63
C GLY A 117 42.56 19.15 49.53
N ASP A 118 41.48 18.37 49.74
CA ASP A 118 40.38 18.25 48.76
C ASP A 118 39.62 19.57 48.60
N VAL A 119 39.32 20.25 49.69
CA VAL A 119 38.65 21.57 49.62
C VAL A 119 39.57 22.60 48.97
N ALA A 120 40.87 22.57 49.25
CA ALA A 120 41.83 23.46 48.61
C ALA A 120 41.90 23.23 47.07
N ASN A 121 41.86 21.99 46.63
CA ASN A 121 41.82 21.63 45.21
C ASN A 121 40.54 22.10 44.52
N ILE A 122 39.39 21.94 45.18
CA ILE A 122 38.07 22.43 44.70
C ILE A 122 38.09 23.96 44.54
N VAL A 123 38.59 24.68 45.56
CA VAL A 123 38.71 26.15 45.54
C VAL A 123 39.70 26.60 44.46
N SER A 124 40.79 25.85 44.26
CA SER A 124 41.79 26.17 43.24
C SER A 124 41.23 26.06 41.80
N ALA A 125 40.28 25.18 41.57
CA ALA A 125 39.61 24.99 40.26
C ALA A 125 38.50 26.06 39.97
N MET A 126 38.12 26.87 40.93
CA MET A 126 37.12 27.95 40.74
C MET A 126 37.71 29.15 40.00
N ASP A 127 37.00 29.76 39.03
CA ASP A 127 37.50 30.88 38.20
C ASP A 127 37.42 32.24 38.94
N ASN A 128 36.28 32.58 39.51
CA ASN A 128 36.01 33.92 40.09
C ASN A 128 35.71 33.86 41.59
N PHE A 129 36.54 33.15 42.33
CA PHE A 129 36.37 32.94 43.76
C PHE A 129 36.87 34.17 44.57
N GLN A 130 35.97 34.71 45.41
CA GLN A 130 36.29 35.72 46.45
C GLN A 130 35.54 35.35 47.73
N VAL A 131 36.25 35.36 48.87
CA VAL A 131 35.62 35.04 50.17
C VAL A 131 34.55 36.07 50.52
N GLY A 132 33.34 35.56 50.84
CA GLY A 132 32.23 36.43 51.26
C GLY A 132 31.39 37.00 50.12
N ALA A 133 31.81 36.91 48.85
CA ALA A 133 31.05 37.50 47.73
C ALA A 133 29.67 36.88 47.48
N GLY A 134 29.47 35.61 47.88
CA GLY A 134 28.20 34.90 47.64
C GLY A 134 27.93 34.59 46.14
N VAL A 135 26.69 34.26 45.79
CA VAL A 135 26.30 33.93 44.43
C VAL A 135 26.22 35.19 43.56
N ASN A 136 26.93 35.23 42.46
CA ASN A 136 26.82 36.30 41.46
C ASN A 136 25.53 36.13 40.61
N PHE A 137 24.45 36.77 41.05
CA PHE A 137 23.13 36.68 40.40
C PHE A 137 23.11 37.36 39.02
N ASP A 138 23.96 38.34 38.75
CA ASP A 138 24.04 38.98 37.43
C ASP A 138 24.68 38.03 36.39
N ALA A 139 25.77 37.41 36.77
CA ALA A 139 26.41 36.39 35.93
C ALA A 139 25.46 35.18 35.72
N LEU A 140 24.78 34.74 36.77
CA LEU A 140 23.81 33.66 36.72
C LEU A 140 22.64 34.00 35.78
N ARG A 141 22.10 35.22 35.86
CA ARG A 141 21.02 35.69 34.97
C ARG A 141 21.46 35.64 33.50
N ILE A 142 22.67 36.10 33.18
CA ILE A 142 23.20 36.08 31.82
C ILE A 142 23.27 34.61 31.30
N VAL A 143 23.81 33.70 32.09
CA VAL A 143 23.91 32.27 31.71
C VAL A 143 22.52 31.67 31.49
N ILE A 144 21.54 31.90 32.39
CA ILE A 144 20.20 31.37 32.25
C ILE A 144 19.52 31.91 30.98
N VAL A 145 19.63 33.26 30.73
CA VAL A 145 19.07 33.85 29.52
C VAL A 145 19.73 33.26 28.25
N THR A 146 21.04 33.07 28.30
CA THR A 146 21.78 32.45 27.18
C THR A 146 21.33 30.99 26.92
N VAL A 147 21.17 30.17 27.97
CA VAL A 147 20.66 28.81 27.85
C VAL A 147 19.25 28.80 27.27
N LEU A 148 18.38 29.71 27.78
CA LEU A 148 17.02 29.82 27.24
C LEU A 148 17.02 30.23 25.77
N ALA A 149 17.85 31.21 25.38
CA ALA A 149 18.00 31.60 23.97
C ALA A 149 18.50 30.45 23.07
N ILE A 150 19.47 29.64 23.56
CA ILE A 150 19.99 28.47 22.88
C ILE A 150 18.87 27.43 22.68
N TYR A 151 18.10 27.11 23.72
CA TYR A 151 17.02 26.14 23.62
C TYR A 151 15.89 26.62 22.70
N VAL A 152 15.45 27.89 22.83
CA VAL A 152 14.45 28.48 21.94
C VAL A 152 14.95 28.48 20.50
N GLY A 153 16.19 28.91 20.25
CA GLY A 153 16.80 28.91 18.93
C GLY A 153 16.89 27.51 18.33
N SER A 154 17.38 26.53 19.09
CA SER A 154 17.45 25.13 18.66
C SER A 154 16.06 24.55 18.35
N SER A 155 15.07 24.81 19.22
CA SER A 155 13.70 24.32 19.02
C SER A 155 13.04 24.94 17.79
N LEU A 156 13.25 26.24 17.57
CA LEU A 156 12.74 26.96 16.39
C LEU A 156 13.34 26.38 15.09
N LEU A 157 14.67 26.17 15.07
CA LEU A 157 15.36 25.57 13.92
C LEU A 157 14.87 24.15 13.65
N SER A 158 14.69 23.33 14.70
CA SER A 158 14.16 21.97 14.58
C SER A 158 12.71 21.96 14.07
N TRP A 159 11.89 22.91 14.50
CA TRP A 159 10.52 23.07 14.02
C TRP A 159 10.49 23.45 12.53
N ILE A 160 11.29 24.43 12.11
CA ILE A 160 11.42 24.84 10.71
C ILE A 160 11.91 23.66 9.86
N GLN A 161 12.93 22.94 10.34
CA GLN A 161 13.46 21.73 9.69
C GLN A 161 12.35 20.69 9.47
N GLY A 162 11.61 20.35 10.53
CA GLY A 162 10.51 19.36 10.46
C GLY A 162 9.41 19.81 9.50
N TYR A 163 9.03 21.08 9.52
CA TYR A 163 8.03 21.63 8.61
C TYR A 163 8.46 21.50 7.14
N VAL A 164 9.67 21.91 6.79
CA VAL A 164 10.17 21.87 5.41
C VAL A 164 10.31 20.43 4.93
N ILE A 165 10.85 19.51 5.77
CA ILE A 165 10.92 18.07 5.43
C ILE A 165 9.53 17.54 5.12
N ASN A 166 8.54 17.84 5.98
CA ASN A 166 7.19 17.35 5.78
C ASN A 166 6.58 17.86 4.46
N VAL A 167 6.76 19.13 4.13
CA VAL A 167 6.30 19.69 2.84
C VAL A 167 6.96 18.98 1.65
N ILE A 168 8.28 18.74 1.71
CA ILE A 168 9.00 18.01 0.65
C ILE A 168 8.43 16.59 0.51
N MET A 169 8.24 15.87 1.63
CA MET A 169 7.72 14.50 1.61
C MET A 169 6.31 14.43 1.03
N VAL A 170 5.40 15.29 1.49
CA VAL A 170 4.02 15.33 0.97
C VAL A 170 4.01 15.58 -0.55
N ARG A 171 4.81 16.52 -1.04
CA ARG A 171 4.90 16.80 -2.49
C ARG A 171 5.51 15.64 -3.28
N THR A 172 6.52 14.98 -2.74
CA THR A 172 7.15 13.83 -3.40
C THR A 172 6.19 12.66 -3.49
N MET A 173 5.44 12.39 -2.42
CA MET A 173 4.45 11.31 -2.39
C MET A 173 3.22 11.62 -3.25
N TRP A 174 2.81 12.88 -3.34
CA TRP A 174 1.76 13.30 -4.26
C TRP A 174 2.14 12.98 -5.72
N ARG A 175 3.37 13.32 -6.13
CA ARG A 175 3.87 12.97 -7.47
C ARG A 175 3.96 11.46 -7.68
N LEU A 176 4.44 10.71 -6.68
CA LEU A 176 4.52 9.25 -6.79
C LEU A 176 3.14 8.62 -7.02
N ARG A 177 2.08 9.13 -6.35
CA ARG A 177 0.71 8.68 -6.59
C ARG A 177 0.22 9.03 -7.99
N GLU A 178 0.51 10.25 -8.46
CA GLU A 178 0.20 10.69 -9.83
C GLU A 178 0.90 9.80 -10.87
N ASP A 179 2.19 9.51 -10.69
CA ASP A 179 2.96 8.62 -11.57
C ASP A 179 2.38 7.20 -11.59
N VAL A 180 1.97 6.67 -10.43
CA VAL A 180 1.36 5.34 -10.30
C VAL A 180 -0.01 5.30 -10.97
N GLU A 181 -0.86 6.30 -10.77
CA GLU A 181 -2.17 6.39 -11.43
C GLU A 181 -2.02 6.47 -12.95
N ALA A 182 -1.17 7.37 -13.42
CA ALA A 182 -0.89 7.51 -14.85
C ALA A 182 -0.34 6.19 -15.44
N LYS A 183 0.48 5.46 -14.68
CA LYS A 183 0.99 4.15 -15.09
C LYS A 183 -0.11 3.10 -15.21
N ILE A 184 -1.02 3.02 -14.22
CA ILE A 184 -2.14 2.08 -14.22
C ILE A 184 -2.97 2.24 -15.48
N ASN A 185 -3.25 3.47 -15.91
CA ASN A 185 -4.03 3.76 -17.10
C ASN A 185 -3.32 3.38 -18.42
N ARG A 186 -1.99 3.17 -18.39
CA ARG A 186 -1.19 2.76 -19.56
C ARG A 186 -0.85 1.25 -19.57
N LEU A 187 -1.20 0.53 -18.51
CA LEU A 187 -0.95 -0.90 -18.44
C LEU A 187 -1.91 -1.70 -19.33
N PRO A 188 -1.44 -2.76 -20.00
CA PRO A 188 -2.32 -3.64 -20.77
C PRO A 188 -3.23 -4.47 -19.86
N LEU A 189 -4.38 -4.91 -20.38
CA LEU A 189 -5.32 -5.75 -19.62
C LEU A 189 -4.66 -7.05 -19.12
N SER A 190 -3.72 -7.61 -19.90
CA SER A 190 -2.93 -8.79 -19.53
C SER A 190 -2.16 -8.66 -18.21
N TYR A 191 -1.84 -7.44 -17.77
CA TYR A 191 -1.23 -7.19 -16.46
C TYR A 191 -2.24 -7.41 -15.33
N PHE A 192 -3.47 -6.93 -15.51
CA PHE A 192 -4.55 -7.05 -14.52
C PHE A 192 -5.05 -8.50 -14.38
N ASP A 193 -4.99 -9.29 -15.45
CA ASP A 193 -5.35 -10.71 -15.41
C ASP A 193 -4.33 -11.56 -14.64
N LYS A 194 -3.07 -11.13 -14.61
CA LYS A 194 -1.98 -11.85 -13.90
C LYS A 194 -1.86 -11.46 -12.43
N VAL A 195 -2.28 -10.25 -12.06
CA VAL A 195 -2.12 -9.69 -10.72
C VAL A 195 -3.47 -9.62 -10.02
N GLN A 196 -3.55 -10.12 -8.79
CA GLN A 196 -4.80 -10.05 -8.02
C GLN A 196 -5.18 -8.58 -7.77
N ARG A 197 -6.46 -8.25 -8.00
CA ARG A 197 -7.01 -6.89 -7.83
C ARG A 197 -6.61 -6.23 -6.52
N GLY A 198 -6.68 -6.97 -5.45
CA GLY A 198 -6.36 -6.43 -4.16
C GLY A 198 -4.87 -6.21 -3.93
N GLU A 199 -3.98 -6.97 -4.55
CA GLU A 199 -2.55 -6.69 -4.51
C GLU A 199 -2.25 -5.33 -5.16
N LEU A 200 -2.92 -5.00 -6.26
CA LEU A 200 -2.80 -3.68 -6.91
C LEU A 200 -3.29 -2.57 -5.99
N ILE A 201 -4.46 -2.73 -5.38
CA ILE A 201 -5.00 -1.75 -4.43
C ILE A 201 -4.02 -1.55 -3.27
N SER A 202 -3.47 -2.64 -2.71
CA SER A 202 -2.48 -2.56 -1.62
C SER A 202 -1.20 -1.82 -2.04
N ARG A 203 -0.72 -2.00 -3.28
CA ARG A 203 0.46 -1.27 -3.81
C ARG A 203 0.20 0.24 -3.91
N VAL A 204 -1.00 0.63 -4.34
CA VAL A 204 -1.37 2.04 -4.54
C VAL A 204 -1.67 2.75 -3.22
N THR A 205 -2.19 2.03 -2.22
CA THR A 205 -2.57 2.59 -0.92
C THR A 205 -1.52 2.30 0.14
N ASN A 206 -1.49 1.08 0.67
CA ASN A 206 -0.68 0.70 1.83
C ASN A 206 0.82 0.84 1.59
N ASP A 207 1.32 0.43 0.41
CA ASP A 207 2.76 0.51 0.12
C ASP A 207 3.24 1.96 -0.02
N ILE A 208 2.48 2.84 -0.67
CA ILE A 208 2.84 4.26 -0.77
C ILE A 208 2.77 4.92 0.61
N ASP A 209 1.79 4.59 1.45
CA ASP A 209 1.70 5.11 2.81
C ASP A 209 2.87 4.63 3.69
N ASN A 210 3.26 3.36 3.58
CA ASN A 210 4.44 2.82 4.28
C ASN A 210 5.74 3.49 3.82
N ILE A 211 5.90 3.75 2.51
CA ILE A 211 7.02 4.53 1.97
C ILE A 211 7.02 5.94 2.60
N THR A 212 5.85 6.59 2.61
CA THR A 212 5.69 7.94 3.17
C THR A 212 6.13 7.99 4.63
N GLN A 213 5.59 7.09 5.45
CA GLN A 213 5.90 7.00 6.87
C GLN A 213 7.38 6.69 7.12
N THR A 214 7.93 5.74 6.36
CA THR A 214 9.35 5.38 6.45
C THR A 214 10.25 6.55 6.12
N MET A 215 9.98 7.26 5.04
CA MET A 215 10.81 8.39 4.63
C MET A 215 10.71 9.56 5.61
N GLN A 216 9.50 9.90 6.08
CA GLN A 216 9.31 10.97 7.06
C GLN A 216 10.04 10.68 8.37
N GLN A 217 9.87 9.48 8.90
CA GLN A 217 10.44 9.10 10.18
C GLN A 217 11.95 8.87 10.09
N SER A 218 12.40 8.13 9.06
CA SER A 218 13.80 7.69 9.00
C SER A 218 14.75 8.82 8.59
N LEU A 219 14.36 9.65 7.62
CA LEU A 219 15.28 10.64 7.05
C LEU A 219 15.59 11.77 8.03
N SER A 220 14.56 12.30 8.71
CA SER A 220 14.74 13.35 9.71
C SER A 220 15.49 12.84 10.94
N SER A 221 15.06 11.68 11.47
CA SER A 221 15.65 11.11 12.68
C SER A 221 17.08 10.63 12.48
N ALA A 222 17.43 10.03 11.33
CA ALA A 222 18.78 9.58 11.05
C ALA A 222 19.79 10.73 11.04
N LEU A 223 19.47 11.80 10.30
CA LEU A 223 20.33 12.97 10.21
C LEU A 223 20.56 13.60 11.58
N THR A 224 19.49 13.88 12.31
CA THR A 224 19.58 14.49 13.63
C THR A 224 20.29 13.59 14.63
N SER A 225 20.03 12.28 14.64
CA SER A 225 20.69 11.33 15.54
C SER A 225 22.20 11.23 15.30
N VAL A 226 22.62 11.12 14.04
CA VAL A 226 24.05 11.04 13.69
C VAL A 226 24.77 12.33 14.09
N LEU A 227 24.20 13.49 13.77
CA LEU A 227 24.80 14.78 14.14
C LEU A 227 24.86 14.97 15.66
N THR A 228 23.81 14.56 16.39
CA THR A 228 23.78 14.64 17.85
C THR A 228 24.85 13.76 18.48
N VAL A 229 24.96 12.49 18.05
CA VAL A 229 25.99 11.57 18.55
C VAL A 229 27.39 12.13 18.33
N LEU A 230 27.69 12.62 17.11
CA LEU A 230 28.99 13.23 16.79
C LEU A 230 29.25 14.48 17.61
N GLY A 231 28.28 15.40 17.71
CA GLY A 231 28.41 16.63 18.46
C GLY A 231 28.61 16.38 19.97
N VAL A 232 27.83 15.44 20.54
CA VAL A 232 27.98 15.06 21.95
C VAL A 232 29.33 14.44 22.21
N LEU A 233 29.81 13.53 21.36
CA LEU A 233 31.15 12.95 21.50
C LEU A 233 32.23 14.02 21.48
N ILE A 234 32.22 14.95 20.54
CA ILE A 234 33.17 16.06 20.48
C ILE A 234 33.14 16.84 21.78
N MET A 235 31.96 17.17 22.32
CA MET A 235 31.88 17.91 23.57
C MET A 235 32.35 17.10 24.77
N MET A 236 32.07 15.81 24.85
CA MET A 236 32.54 14.94 25.93
C MET A 236 34.05 14.86 25.95
N PHE A 237 34.71 14.65 24.79
CA PHE A 237 36.17 14.63 24.71
C PHE A 237 36.79 16.01 24.99
N SER A 238 36.10 17.10 24.69
CA SER A 238 36.59 18.47 24.99
C SER A 238 36.60 18.79 26.48
N ILE A 239 35.79 18.09 27.31
CA ILE A 239 35.73 18.31 28.76
C ILE A 239 36.67 17.34 29.47
N SER A 240 36.53 16.04 29.24
CA SER A 240 37.36 15.01 29.87
C SER A 240 37.37 13.73 29.04
N TRP A 241 38.56 13.31 28.57
CA TRP A 241 38.69 12.07 27.83
C TRP A 241 38.45 10.82 28.71
N GLN A 242 38.76 10.91 30.04
CA GLN A 242 38.56 9.83 31.00
C GLN A 242 37.05 9.52 31.16
N LEU A 243 36.23 10.57 31.38
CA LEU A 243 34.79 10.44 31.50
C LEU A 243 34.15 10.04 30.17
N ALA A 244 34.69 10.51 29.03
CA ALA A 244 34.24 10.11 27.72
C ALA A 244 34.41 8.59 27.48
N LEU A 245 35.55 8.01 27.93
CA LEU A 245 35.74 6.56 27.87
C LEU A 245 34.75 5.78 28.72
N VAL A 246 34.39 6.28 29.93
CA VAL A 246 33.34 5.65 30.75
C VAL A 246 32.00 5.63 30.01
N ALA A 247 31.65 6.74 29.37
CA ALA A 247 30.44 6.78 28.55
C ALA A 247 30.51 5.84 27.34
N LEU A 248 31.66 5.73 26.68
CA LEU A 248 31.86 4.83 25.53
C LEU A 248 31.75 3.35 25.90
N VAL A 249 32.06 2.95 27.15
CA VAL A 249 31.88 1.56 27.64
C VAL A 249 30.41 1.15 27.58
N SER A 250 29.47 2.09 27.61
CA SER A 250 28.05 1.78 27.42
C SER A 250 27.74 1.14 26.04
N LEU A 251 28.50 1.51 25.00
CA LEU A 251 28.26 1.01 23.62
C LEU A 251 28.40 -0.52 23.49
N PRO A 252 29.53 -1.14 23.89
CA PRO A 252 29.64 -2.59 23.84
C PRO A 252 28.63 -3.29 24.74
N LEU A 253 28.28 -2.71 25.90
CA LEU A 253 27.26 -3.28 26.78
C LEU A 253 25.89 -3.25 26.11
N MET A 254 25.52 -2.16 25.45
CA MET A 254 24.27 -2.06 24.66
C MET A 254 24.29 -3.03 23.48
N ALA A 255 25.42 -3.12 22.76
CA ALA A 255 25.58 -4.05 21.64
C ALA A 255 25.39 -5.51 22.07
N VAL A 256 25.86 -5.89 23.28
CA VAL A 256 25.62 -7.22 23.85
C VAL A 256 24.12 -7.46 24.10
N ILE A 257 23.42 -6.48 24.69
CA ILE A 257 21.95 -6.59 24.94
C ILE A 257 21.22 -6.79 23.61
N PHE A 258 21.48 -5.94 22.61
CA PHE A 258 20.87 -6.07 21.29
C PHE A 258 21.25 -7.37 20.58
N GLY A 259 22.53 -7.77 20.64
CA GLY A 259 23.02 -8.99 19.99
C GLY A 259 22.47 -10.28 20.61
N VAL A 260 22.13 -10.27 21.90
CA VAL A 260 21.58 -11.46 22.59
C VAL A 260 20.04 -11.49 22.51
N ILE A 261 19.39 -10.35 22.76
CA ILE A 261 17.92 -10.30 22.84
C ILE A 261 17.29 -10.09 21.46
N GLY A 262 17.88 -9.27 20.61
CA GLY A 262 17.35 -8.90 19.30
C GLY A 262 17.00 -10.09 18.40
N PRO A 263 17.94 -11.01 18.10
CA PRO A 263 17.66 -12.18 17.27
C PRO A 263 16.59 -13.10 17.85
N LYS A 264 16.57 -13.26 19.19
CA LYS A 264 15.55 -14.08 19.87
C LYS A 264 14.18 -13.42 19.79
N SER A 265 14.10 -12.12 19.98
CA SER A 265 12.87 -11.33 19.83
C SER A 265 12.36 -11.39 18.38
N GLN A 266 13.23 -11.20 17.38
CA GLN A 266 12.86 -11.27 15.98
C GLN A 266 12.28 -12.65 15.60
N LYS A 267 12.89 -13.75 16.08
CA LYS A 267 12.36 -15.09 15.85
C LYS A 267 10.98 -15.27 16.51
N ALA A 268 10.82 -14.79 17.75
CA ALA A 268 9.54 -14.89 18.45
C ALA A 268 8.44 -14.08 17.76
N PHE A 269 8.73 -12.88 17.24
CA PHE A 269 7.80 -12.13 16.42
C PHE A 269 7.43 -12.86 15.12
N GLY A 270 8.40 -13.52 14.46
CA GLY A 270 8.12 -14.35 13.29
C GLY A 270 7.14 -15.50 13.60
N GLU A 271 7.29 -16.16 14.75
CA GLU A 271 6.34 -17.17 15.23
C GLU A 271 4.96 -16.56 15.55
N GLN A 272 4.91 -15.41 16.21
CA GLN A 272 3.67 -14.69 16.48
C GLN A 272 2.92 -14.35 15.17
N TRP A 273 3.59 -13.79 14.15
CA TRP A 273 2.96 -13.46 12.89
C TRP A 273 2.39 -14.68 12.16
N LYS A 274 3.11 -15.82 12.19
CA LYS A 274 2.57 -17.09 11.65
C LYS A 274 1.29 -17.52 12.35
N LYS A 275 1.21 -17.34 13.68
CA LYS A 275 0.00 -17.69 14.46
C LYS A 275 -1.15 -16.69 14.21
N VAL A 276 -0.85 -15.40 14.08
CA VAL A 276 -1.84 -14.38 13.65
C VAL A 276 -2.46 -14.76 12.31
N GLY A 277 -1.63 -15.12 11.30
CA GLY A 277 -2.12 -15.54 9.99
C GLY A 277 -3.05 -16.76 10.06
N ARG A 278 -2.72 -17.77 10.88
CA ARG A 278 -3.59 -18.95 11.08
C ARG A 278 -4.93 -18.56 11.73
N LEU A 279 -4.88 -17.76 12.79
CA LEU A 279 -6.09 -17.32 13.48
C LEU A 279 -6.99 -16.50 12.57
N ASN A 280 -6.42 -15.58 11.76
CA ASN A 280 -7.17 -14.79 10.80
C ASN A 280 -7.84 -15.68 9.74
N ALA A 281 -7.11 -16.65 9.17
CA ALA A 281 -7.70 -17.61 8.23
C ALA A 281 -8.86 -18.41 8.86
N ARG A 282 -8.74 -18.77 10.15
CA ARG A 282 -9.82 -19.42 10.90
C ARG A 282 -11.02 -18.53 11.10
N ILE A 283 -10.80 -17.23 11.41
CA ILE A 283 -11.87 -16.24 11.56
C ILE A 283 -12.59 -16.06 10.22
N GLU A 284 -11.85 -15.91 9.12
CA GLU A 284 -12.40 -15.76 7.78
C GLU A 284 -13.23 -16.98 7.36
N GLU A 285 -12.68 -18.20 7.55
CA GLU A 285 -13.42 -19.46 7.30
C GLU A 285 -14.72 -19.52 8.10
N SER A 286 -14.65 -19.21 9.39
CA SER A 286 -15.82 -19.27 10.29
C SER A 286 -16.85 -18.18 9.96
N PHE A 287 -16.42 -17.00 9.53
CA PHE A 287 -17.28 -15.89 9.17
C PHE A 287 -17.95 -16.12 7.81
N SER A 288 -17.17 -16.51 6.81
CA SER A 288 -17.69 -16.82 5.47
C SER A 288 -18.62 -18.03 5.50
N GLY A 289 -18.30 -19.05 6.32
CA GLY A 289 -19.13 -20.24 6.52
C GLY A 289 -20.17 -20.11 7.63
N HIS A 290 -20.44 -18.91 8.19
CA HIS A 290 -21.27 -18.76 9.39
C HIS A 290 -22.66 -19.36 9.27
N ALA A 291 -23.31 -19.20 8.12
CA ALA A 291 -24.62 -19.79 7.84
C ALA A 291 -24.58 -21.32 7.94
N LEU A 292 -23.52 -21.95 7.39
CA LEU A 292 -23.31 -23.40 7.46
C LEU A 292 -23.07 -23.86 8.91
N VAL A 293 -22.23 -23.15 9.66
CA VAL A 293 -21.96 -23.43 11.08
C VAL A 293 -23.29 -23.44 11.87
N LYS A 294 -24.17 -22.45 11.61
CA LYS A 294 -25.48 -22.34 12.25
C LYS A 294 -26.42 -23.48 11.86
N VAL A 295 -26.58 -23.73 10.54
CA VAL A 295 -27.49 -24.77 10.03
C VAL A 295 -27.12 -26.16 10.55
N TYR A 296 -25.83 -26.47 10.66
CA TYR A 296 -25.36 -27.76 11.14
C TYR A 296 -25.11 -27.83 12.66
N GLY A 297 -25.37 -26.76 13.42
CA GLY A 297 -25.18 -26.70 14.87
C GLY A 297 -23.73 -26.95 15.34
N ARG A 298 -22.74 -26.50 14.54
CA ARG A 298 -21.31 -26.72 14.78
C ARG A 298 -20.60 -25.56 15.48
N GLU A 299 -21.34 -24.70 16.18
CA GLU A 299 -20.76 -23.53 16.86
C GLU A 299 -19.74 -23.95 17.95
N LYS A 300 -20.00 -25.09 18.64
CA LYS A 300 -19.09 -25.59 19.64
C LYS A 300 -17.75 -26.02 19.05
N ASP A 301 -17.77 -26.77 17.96
CA ASP A 301 -16.57 -27.23 17.25
C ASP A 301 -15.75 -26.02 16.73
N ALA A 302 -16.43 -25.03 16.13
CA ALA A 302 -15.79 -23.81 15.63
C ALA A 302 -15.12 -23.03 16.75
N ARG A 303 -15.80 -22.91 17.90
CA ARG A 303 -15.28 -22.23 19.06
C ARG A 303 -14.08 -22.95 19.68
N GLU A 304 -14.14 -24.26 19.85
CA GLU A 304 -13.02 -25.06 20.41
C GLU A 304 -11.76 -24.92 19.53
N LYS A 305 -11.90 -24.94 18.20
CA LYS A 305 -10.79 -24.74 17.28
C LYS A 305 -10.20 -23.34 17.38
N PHE A 306 -11.07 -22.32 17.49
CA PHE A 306 -10.64 -20.94 17.68
C PHE A 306 -9.89 -20.76 19.01
N GLU A 307 -10.39 -21.34 20.11
CA GLU A 307 -9.77 -21.24 21.43
C GLU A 307 -8.35 -21.84 21.42
N VAL A 308 -8.14 -23.01 20.78
CA VAL A 308 -6.81 -23.61 20.64
C VAL A 308 -5.84 -22.71 19.90
N GLU A 309 -6.24 -22.18 18.74
CA GLU A 309 -5.37 -21.31 17.96
C GLU A 309 -5.11 -19.96 18.65
N ASN A 310 -6.10 -19.43 19.40
CA ASN A 310 -5.97 -18.21 20.17
C ASN A 310 -5.01 -18.40 21.37
N ASP A 311 -5.05 -19.55 22.06
CA ASP A 311 -4.11 -19.86 23.12
C ASP A 311 -2.67 -20.01 22.61
N GLU A 312 -2.50 -20.65 21.45
CA GLU A 312 -1.19 -20.72 20.79
C GLU A 312 -0.67 -19.32 20.40
N LEU A 313 -1.55 -18.44 19.91
CA LEU A 313 -1.20 -17.05 19.61
C LEU A 313 -0.83 -16.29 20.89
N PHE A 314 -1.58 -16.51 21.99
CA PHE A 314 -1.29 -15.87 23.27
C PHE A 314 0.13 -16.22 23.75
N GLU A 315 0.51 -17.51 23.74
CA GLU A 315 1.85 -17.94 24.16
C GLU A 315 2.96 -17.34 23.28
N ALA A 316 2.76 -17.36 21.95
CA ALA A 316 3.72 -16.77 21.00
C ALA A 316 3.85 -15.26 21.21
N SER A 317 2.72 -14.56 21.38
CA SER A 317 2.67 -13.12 21.62
C SER A 317 3.31 -12.75 22.96
N PHE A 318 3.01 -13.49 24.02
CA PHE A 318 3.63 -13.27 25.32
C PHE A 318 5.15 -13.40 25.25
N ARG A 319 5.66 -14.45 24.59
CA ARG A 319 7.11 -14.66 24.43
C ARG A 319 7.75 -13.52 23.61
N ALA A 320 7.13 -13.12 22.50
CA ALA A 320 7.63 -12.04 21.65
C ALA A 320 7.66 -10.71 22.40
N GLN A 321 6.56 -10.35 23.07
CA GLN A 321 6.44 -9.11 23.82
C GLN A 321 7.35 -9.09 25.07
N PHE A 322 7.50 -10.21 25.77
CA PHE A 322 8.41 -10.33 26.92
C PHE A 322 9.87 -10.09 26.49
N LEU A 323 10.34 -10.78 25.44
CA LEU A 323 11.70 -10.62 24.94
C LEU A 323 11.95 -9.17 24.43
N SER A 324 11.04 -8.63 23.65
CA SER A 324 11.14 -7.26 23.18
C SER A 324 11.06 -6.25 24.32
N GLY A 325 10.15 -6.47 25.25
CA GLY A 325 9.95 -5.62 26.43
C GLY A 325 11.16 -5.55 27.37
N MET A 326 12.06 -6.55 27.33
CA MET A 326 13.30 -6.54 28.12
C MET A 326 14.38 -5.60 27.56
N ILE A 327 14.29 -5.20 26.28
CA ILE A 327 15.31 -4.35 25.65
C ILE A 327 15.39 -2.98 26.33
N MET A 328 14.26 -2.30 26.52
CA MET A 328 14.24 -0.95 27.13
C MET A 328 14.75 -0.94 28.57
N PRO A 329 14.28 -1.80 29.50
CA PRO A 329 14.85 -1.87 30.85
C PRO A 329 16.34 -2.21 30.84
N GLY A 330 16.79 -3.10 29.94
CA GLY A 330 18.21 -3.42 29.79
C GLY A 330 19.04 -2.20 29.37
N MET A 331 18.54 -1.41 28.41
CA MET A 331 19.17 -0.17 27.97
C MET A 331 19.21 0.89 29.10
N MET A 332 18.10 1.04 29.85
CA MET A 332 18.04 1.93 31.01
C MET A 332 19.00 1.50 32.10
N PHE A 333 19.17 0.19 32.34
CA PHE A 333 20.12 -0.31 33.31
C PHE A 333 21.55 0.08 32.92
N VAL A 334 21.96 -0.10 31.65
CA VAL A 334 23.28 0.35 31.16
C VAL A 334 23.44 1.85 31.28
N GLY A 335 22.40 2.62 30.93
CA GLY A 335 22.41 4.08 31.09
C GLY A 335 22.60 4.51 32.54
N ASN A 336 21.90 3.90 33.47
CA ASN A 336 22.05 4.17 34.92
C ASN A 336 23.42 3.74 35.46
N LEU A 337 23.98 2.62 35.00
CA LEU A 337 25.32 2.19 35.38
C LEU A 337 26.36 3.20 34.87
N THR A 338 26.21 3.72 33.65
CA THR A 338 27.08 4.77 33.09
C THR A 338 26.95 6.06 33.89
N TYR A 339 25.72 6.45 34.26
CA TYR A 339 25.46 7.60 35.13
C TYR A 339 26.22 7.49 36.47
N VAL A 340 26.11 6.32 37.15
CA VAL A 340 26.83 6.07 38.41
C VAL A 340 28.36 6.16 38.19
N GLY A 341 28.88 5.57 37.13
CA GLY A 341 30.29 5.64 36.78
C GLY A 341 30.76 7.10 36.58
N ILE A 342 30.02 7.90 35.82
CA ILE A 342 30.29 9.33 35.60
C ILE A 342 30.19 10.12 36.91
N ALA A 343 29.20 9.87 37.75
CA ALA A 343 29.01 10.59 39.02
C ALA A 343 30.16 10.29 40.00
N VAL A 344 30.53 9.02 40.15
CA VAL A 344 31.63 8.62 41.07
C VAL A 344 32.98 9.13 40.56
N LEU A 345 33.34 8.81 39.31
CA LEU A 345 34.63 9.23 38.77
C LEU A 345 34.72 10.78 38.62
N GLY A 346 33.61 11.39 38.15
CA GLY A 346 33.51 12.84 38.04
C GLY A 346 33.63 13.54 39.41
N GLY A 347 32.94 12.99 40.44
CA GLY A 347 33.06 13.48 41.82
C GLY A 347 34.50 13.41 42.37
N LEU A 348 35.20 12.28 42.15
CA LEU A 348 36.61 12.14 42.49
C LEU A 348 37.50 13.13 41.74
N MET A 349 37.26 13.38 40.46
CA MET A 349 37.99 14.36 39.67
C MET A 349 37.73 15.82 40.12
N VAL A 350 36.49 16.12 40.57
CA VAL A 350 36.17 17.43 41.19
C VAL A 350 36.91 17.61 42.50
N ALA A 351 36.95 16.60 43.38
CA ALA A 351 37.68 16.63 44.62
C ALA A 351 39.21 16.78 44.37
N GLY A 352 39.71 16.18 43.31
CA GLY A 352 41.08 16.38 42.84
C GLY A 352 41.37 17.72 42.14
N GLY A 353 40.37 18.57 41.90
CA GLY A 353 40.51 19.86 41.21
C GLY A 353 40.77 19.75 39.70
N GLN A 354 40.54 18.57 39.07
CA GLN A 354 40.79 18.34 37.64
C GLN A 354 39.70 18.89 36.75
N ILE A 355 38.43 18.85 37.21
CA ILE A 355 37.27 19.38 36.52
C ILE A 355 36.33 20.07 37.53
N ARG A 356 35.38 20.86 37.05
CA ARG A 356 34.42 21.58 37.87
C ARG A 356 33.13 20.80 38.05
N LEU A 357 32.32 21.13 39.07
CA LEU A 357 31.07 20.47 39.37
C LEU A 357 30.09 20.57 38.19
N GLY A 358 30.03 21.74 37.53
CA GLY A 358 29.22 21.96 36.35
C GLY A 358 29.62 21.11 35.14
N ASP A 359 30.90 20.73 35.03
CA ASP A 359 31.38 19.85 33.99
C ASP A 359 30.80 18.42 34.18
N VAL A 360 30.75 17.94 35.44
CA VAL A 360 30.10 16.63 35.77
C VAL A 360 28.62 16.68 35.41
N GLN A 361 27.93 17.77 35.74
CA GLN A 361 26.52 17.93 35.38
C GLN A 361 26.32 17.93 33.85
N ALA A 362 27.15 18.65 33.09
CA ALA A 362 27.11 18.63 31.65
C ALA A 362 27.36 17.22 31.09
N PHE A 363 28.33 16.47 31.68
CA PHE A 363 28.62 15.10 31.29
C PHE A 363 27.44 14.15 31.50
N ILE A 364 26.71 14.28 32.61
CA ILE A 364 25.50 13.49 32.88
C ILE A 364 24.45 13.74 31.78
N GLN A 365 24.22 14.98 31.40
CA GLN A 365 23.30 15.31 30.32
C GLN A 365 23.80 14.80 28.95
N TYR A 366 25.09 14.91 28.65
CA TYR A 366 25.66 14.35 27.43
C TYR A 366 25.53 12.83 27.36
N SER A 367 25.70 12.10 28.49
CA SER A 367 25.51 10.67 28.54
C SER A 367 24.07 10.26 28.14
N GLN A 368 23.06 11.03 28.58
CA GLN A 368 21.66 10.81 28.20
C GLN A 368 21.42 11.16 26.72
N GLN A 369 21.94 12.32 26.25
CA GLN A 369 21.83 12.73 24.87
C GLN A 369 22.60 11.83 23.90
N PHE A 370 23.56 11.04 24.37
CA PHE A 370 24.29 10.06 23.58
C PHE A 370 23.50 8.74 23.41
N THR A 371 22.89 8.26 24.48
CA THR A 371 22.21 6.96 24.51
C THR A 371 20.91 6.94 23.69
N GLN A 372 20.12 8.00 23.77
CA GLN A 372 18.80 8.07 23.12
C GLN A 372 18.87 7.96 21.59
N PRO A 373 19.69 8.75 20.86
CA PRO A 373 19.81 8.62 19.41
C PRO A 373 20.31 7.26 18.94
N LEU A 374 21.20 6.62 19.71
CA LEU A 374 21.68 5.28 19.37
C LEU A 374 20.56 4.23 19.40
N SER A 375 19.66 4.32 20.40
CA SER A 375 18.48 3.46 20.46
C SER A 375 17.55 3.70 19.29
N GLN A 376 17.35 4.96 18.86
CA GLN A 376 16.53 5.30 17.70
C GLN A 376 17.11 4.75 16.41
N LEU A 377 18.43 4.90 16.18
CA LEU A 377 19.11 4.35 15.00
C LEU A 377 18.99 2.83 14.92
N GLY A 378 19.03 2.13 16.07
CA GLY A 378 18.83 0.68 16.12
C GLY A 378 17.43 0.26 15.65
N GLY A 379 16.38 1.00 16.05
CA GLY A 379 14.99 0.74 15.65
C GLY A 379 14.69 1.09 14.19
N MET A 380 15.44 2.04 13.62
CA MET A 380 15.21 2.51 12.23
C MET A 380 15.50 1.46 11.17
N ALA A 381 16.40 0.51 11.42
CA ALA A 381 16.78 -0.50 10.44
C ALA A 381 15.57 -1.31 9.95
N ALA A 382 14.69 -1.73 10.85
CA ALA A 382 13.46 -2.46 10.50
C ALA A 382 12.47 -1.59 9.71
N VAL A 383 12.31 -0.31 10.09
CA VAL A 383 11.41 0.63 9.40
C VAL A 383 11.90 0.89 7.97
N VAL A 384 13.20 1.13 7.79
CA VAL A 384 13.82 1.35 6.48
C VAL A 384 13.71 0.09 5.61
N GLN A 385 13.88 -1.10 6.18
CA GLN A 385 13.73 -2.36 5.46
C GLN A 385 12.27 -2.54 4.97
N SER A 386 11.27 -2.27 5.82
CA SER A 386 9.86 -2.33 5.47
C SER A 386 9.50 -1.36 4.35
N GLY A 387 9.88 -0.08 4.50
CA GLY A 387 9.60 0.92 3.48
C GLY A 387 10.32 0.66 2.15
N THR A 388 11.54 0.08 2.20
CA THR A 388 12.26 -0.31 0.98
C THR A 388 11.58 -1.48 0.27
N ALA A 389 11.02 -2.45 1.00
CA ALA A 389 10.24 -3.54 0.42
C ALA A 389 8.96 -3.03 -0.24
N SER A 390 8.25 -2.10 0.40
CA SER A 390 7.09 -1.42 -0.22
C SER A 390 7.49 -0.63 -1.47
N ALA A 391 8.61 0.08 -1.43
CA ALA A 391 9.13 0.80 -2.58
C ALA A 391 9.49 -0.13 -3.75
N GLU A 392 10.05 -1.31 -3.48
CA GLU A 392 10.34 -2.32 -4.49
C GLU A 392 9.07 -2.78 -5.21
N ARG A 393 7.97 -3.02 -4.50
CA ARG A 393 6.67 -3.40 -5.11
C ARG A 393 6.05 -2.28 -5.94
N VAL A 394 6.11 -1.03 -5.45
CA VAL A 394 5.64 0.14 -6.20
C VAL A 394 6.49 0.38 -7.45
N PHE A 395 7.82 0.25 -7.34
CA PHE A 395 8.71 0.38 -8.50
C PHE A 395 8.52 -0.74 -9.52
N ALA A 396 8.24 -1.97 -9.08
CA ALA A 396 7.90 -3.07 -9.98
C ALA A 396 6.63 -2.76 -10.80
N LEU A 397 5.64 -2.08 -10.21
CA LEU A 397 4.47 -1.59 -10.94
C LEU A 397 4.83 -0.49 -11.95
N LEU A 398 5.66 0.49 -11.54
CA LEU A 398 6.09 1.58 -12.42
C LEU A 398 6.98 1.11 -13.58
N ASP A 399 7.71 0.01 -13.39
CA ASP A 399 8.61 -0.58 -14.39
C ASP A 399 7.93 -1.66 -15.25
N ALA A 400 6.66 -2.00 -14.96
CA ALA A 400 5.91 -2.97 -15.77
C ALA A 400 5.76 -2.47 -17.21
N ASP A 401 5.76 -3.42 -18.16
CA ASP A 401 5.61 -3.11 -19.58
C ASP A 401 4.27 -2.41 -19.84
N GLU A 402 4.31 -1.31 -20.55
CA GLU A 402 3.12 -0.55 -20.94
C GLU A 402 2.54 -1.13 -22.23
N GLN A 403 1.27 -0.85 -22.44
CA GLN A 403 0.61 -1.08 -23.70
C GLN A 403 1.34 -0.27 -24.81
N ASP A 404 1.56 -0.91 -25.96
CA ASP A 404 2.18 -0.22 -27.09
C ASP A 404 1.41 1.05 -27.42
N PRO A 405 2.07 2.21 -27.58
CA PRO A 405 1.37 3.43 -27.95
C PRO A 405 0.72 3.31 -29.33
N ASP A 406 -0.45 3.94 -29.49
CA ASP A 406 -1.05 4.07 -30.81
C ASP A 406 -0.13 4.95 -31.69
N ALA A 407 -0.08 4.68 -32.98
CA ALA A 407 0.72 5.48 -33.90
C ALA A 407 0.23 6.95 -33.93
N ASP A 408 1.17 7.90 -33.89
CA ASP A 408 0.84 9.34 -33.91
C ASP A 408 0.11 9.78 -35.18
N ASP A 409 0.33 9.07 -36.29
CA ASP A 409 -0.26 9.28 -37.62
C ASP A 409 -1.35 8.26 -37.94
N ALA A 410 -1.90 7.55 -36.92
CA ALA A 410 -2.98 6.61 -37.13
C ALA A 410 -4.13 7.29 -37.93
N PRO A 411 -4.62 6.66 -39.00
CA PRO A 411 -5.70 7.22 -39.80
C PRO A 411 -6.95 7.36 -38.94
N ALA A 412 -7.65 8.50 -39.10
CA ALA A 412 -8.97 8.62 -38.51
C ALA A 412 -9.87 7.55 -39.15
N HIS A 413 -10.63 6.84 -38.30
CA HIS A 413 -11.56 5.84 -38.80
C HIS A 413 -12.62 6.52 -39.71
N VAL A 414 -12.83 5.95 -40.92
CA VAL A 414 -13.90 6.36 -41.82
C VAL A 414 -15.24 5.86 -41.28
N GLU A 415 -16.29 6.68 -41.29
CA GLU A 415 -17.63 6.27 -40.91
C GLU A 415 -18.03 4.99 -41.67
N GLY A 416 -18.36 3.93 -40.90
CA GLY A 416 -18.72 2.61 -41.43
C GLY A 416 -19.95 2.05 -40.74
N HIS A 417 -20.42 0.91 -41.25
CA HIS A 417 -21.64 0.25 -40.79
C HIS A 417 -21.39 -0.91 -39.84
N GLY A 418 -20.13 -1.15 -39.42
CA GLY A 418 -19.79 -2.19 -38.48
C GLY A 418 -19.53 -3.56 -39.12
N VAL A 419 -18.92 -3.61 -40.29
CA VAL A 419 -18.39 -4.86 -40.86
C VAL A 419 -17.20 -5.32 -40.05
N ILE A 420 -17.20 -6.54 -39.57
CA ILE A 420 -16.08 -7.16 -38.89
C ILE A 420 -15.58 -8.33 -39.70
N GLU A 421 -14.26 -8.39 -39.96
CA GLU A 421 -13.63 -9.46 -40.69
C GLU A 421 -12.36 -9.94 -39.98
N PHE A 422 -12.26 -11.25 -39.75
CA PHE A 422 -11.09 -11.92 -39.21
C PHE A 422 -10.37 -12.61 -40.35
N GLU A 423 -9.08 -12.34 -40.51
CA GLU A 423 -8.25 -12.96 -41.54
C GLU A 423 -7.06 -13.66 -40.89
N SER A 424 -7.09 -15.01 -40.86
CA SER A 424 -6.05 -15.87 -40.34
C SER A 424 -5.52 -15.45 -38.99
N VAL A 425 -6.42 -15.06 -38.09
CA VAL A 425 -6.09 -14.54 -36.76
C VAL A 425 -5.50 -15.64 -35.89
N ARG A 426 -4.38 -15.30 -35.22
CA ARG A 426 -3.69 -16.16 -34.27
C ARG A 426 -3.50 -15.41 -32.96
N PHE A 427 -3.74 -16.12 -31.85
CA PHE A 427 -3.61 -15.51 -30.53
C PHE A 427 -3.32 -16.56 -29.45
N SER A 428 -2.47 -16.16 -28.47
CA SER A 428 -2.17 -16.91 -27.26
C SER A 428 -2.01 -15.96 -26.06
N TYR A 429 -2.59 -16.33 -24.92
CA TYR A 429 -2.32 -15.61 -23.66
C TYR A 429 -0.89 -15.85 -23.14
N THR A 430 -0.32 -17.01 -23.47
CA THR A 430 1.06 -17.38 -23.20
C THR A 430 1.64 -18.05 -24.43
N PRO A 431 2.87 -17.73 -24.86
CA PRO A 431 3.46 -18.26 -26.08
C PRO A 431 3.47 -19.79 -26.16
N GLU A 432 3.54 -20.47 -24.99
CA GLU A 432 3.61 -21.93 -24.89
C GLU A 432 2.26 -22.62 -25.12
N ARG A 433 1.15 -21.87 -25.08
CA ARG A 433 -0.21 -22.44 -25.21
C ARG A 433 -1.04 -21.62 -26.19
N PRO A 434 -0.88 -21.85 -27.51
CA PRO A 434 -1.70 -21.19 -28.53
C PRO A 434 -3.16 -21.59 -28.33
N LEU A 435 -4.02 -20.55 -28.24
CA LEU A 435 -5.47 -20.72 -28.08
C LEU A 435 -6.16 -20.66 -29.45
N ILE A 436 -5.96 -19.57 -30.20
CA ILE A 436 -6.50 -19.38 -31.55
C ILE A 436 -5.37 -19.58 -32.56
N ARG A 437 -5.56 -20.48 -33.51
CA ARG A 437 -4.50 -20.87 -34.45
C ARG A 437 -4.64 -20.31 -35.85
N ASP A 438 -5.87 -20.28 -36.38
CA ASP A 438 -6.19 -19.75 -37.73
C ASP A 438 -7.70 -19.48 -37.80
N LEU A 439 -8.10 -18.29 -37.31
CA LEU A 439 -9.50 -17.90 -37.25
C LEU A 439 -9.82 -16.94 -38.39
N SER A 440 -10.78 -17.33 -39.24
CA SER A 440 -11.22 -16.51 -40.36
C SER A 440 -12.73 -16.59 -40.51
N PHE A 441 -13.40 -15.44 -40.47
CA PHE A 441 -14.82 -15.26 -40.74
C PHE A 441 -15.13 -13.80 -41.02
N ARG A 442 -16.32 -13.53 -41.59
CA ARG A 442 -16.80 -12.18 -41.90
C ARG A 442 -18.25 -12.01 -41.45
N VAL A 443 -18.53 -10.85 -40.88
CA VAL A 443 -19.88 -10.45 -40.42
C VAL A 443 -20.31 -9.20 -41.14
N GLU A 444 -21.49 -9.24 -41.75
CA GLU A 444 -22.07 -8.11 -42.49
C GLU A 444 -22.78 -7.15 -41.52
N PRO A 445 -22.99 -5.87 -41.96
CA PRO A 445 -23.63 -4.88 -41.14
C PRO A 445 -25.03 -5.29 -40.64
N GLY A 446 -25.28 -5.07 -39.37
CA GLY A 446 -26.59 -5.34 -38.78
C GLY A 446 -26.86 -6.82 -38.45
N GLN A 447 -25.94 -7.73 -38.75
CA GLN A 447 -26.08 -9.14 -38.39
C GLN A 447 -25.92 -9.39 -36.89
N THR A 448 -26.71 -10.30 -36.36
CA THR A 448 -26.53 -10.86 -35.01
C THR A 448 -25.76 -12.17 -35.10
N VAL A 449 -24.58 -12.20 -34.48
CA VAL A 449 -23.70 -13.39 -34.43
C VAL A 449 -23.77 -14.00 -33.04
N ALA A 450 -24.24 -15.25 -32.94
CA ALA A 450 -24.20 -16.00 -31.68
C ALA A 450 -22.91 -16.81 -31.60
N ILE A 451 -22.13 -16.61 -30.52
CA ILE A 451 -20.93 -17.38 -30.23
C ILE A 451 -21.28 -18.44 -29.20
N VAL A 452 -21.19 -19.72 -29.57
CA VAL A 452 -21.54 -20.87 -28.74
C VAL A 452 -20.36 -21.83 -28.61
N GLY A 453 -20.34 -22.59 -27.53
CA GLY A 453 -19.29 -23.58 -27.28
C GLY A 453 -19.07 -23.85 -25.80
N PRO A 454 -18.33 -24.88 -25.41
CA PRO A 454 -18.05 -25.22 -24.02
C PRO A 454 -17.24 -24.12 -23.31
N THR A 455 -17.20 -24.20 -21.98
CA THR A 455 -16.33 -23.30 -21.18
C THR A 455 -14.87 -23.49 -21.57
N GLY A 456 -14.14 -22.39 -21.76
CA GLY A 456 -12.74 -22.44 -22.22
C GLY A 456 -12.57 -22.57 -23.74
N ALA A 457 -13.64 -22.55 -24.54
CA ALA A 457 -13.56 -22.62 -26.01
C ALA A 457 -12.95 -21.37 -26.69
N GLY A 458 -12.76 -20.26 -25.96
CA GLY A 458 -12.20 -19.03 -26.52
C GLY A 458 -13.25 -17.93 -26.83
N LYS A 459 -14.50 -18.10 -26.45
CA LYS A 459 -15.59 -17.12 -26.73
C LYS A 459 -15.27 -15.70 -26.23
N THR A 460 -14.92 -15.57 -24.96
CA THR A 460 -14.55 -14.26 -24.35
C THR A 460 -13.25 -13.74 -24.97
N THR A 461 -12.33 -14.61 -25.38
CA THR A 461 -11.10 -14.19 -26.07
C THR A 461 -11.40 -13.50 -27.38
N LEU A 462 -12.30 -14.08 -28.20
CA LEU A 462 -12.71 -13.49 -29.49
C LEU A 462 -13.25 -12.06 -29.28
N VAL A 463 -14.10 -11.88 -28.27
CA VAL A 463 -14.65 -10.57 -27.91
C VAL A 463 -13.56 -9.59 -27.47
N ASN A 464 -12.62 -10.02 -26.64
CA ASN A 464 -11.50 -9.20 -26.19
C ASN A 464 -10.59 -8.74 -27.34
N LEU A 465 -10.45 -9.58 -28.38
CA LEU A 465 -9.68 -9.21 -29.58
C LEU A 465 -10.39 -8.16 -30.43
N ILE A 466 -11.74 -8.21 -30.57
CA ILE A 466 -12.52 -7.19 -31.26
C ILE A 466 -12.35 -5.81 -30.57
N MET A 467 -12.32 -5.80 -29.22
CA MET A 467 -12.11 -4.57 -28.43
C MET A 467 -10.64 -4.10 -28.39
N ARG A 468 -9.74 -4.86 -29.03
CA ARG A 468 -8.30 -4.63 -28.98
C ARG A 468 -7.80 -4.46 -27.54
N PHE A 469 -8.24 -5.36 -26.63
CA PHE A 469 -7.68 -5.47 -25.29
C PHE A 469 -6.37 -6.22 -25.27
N TYR A 470 -6.13 -7.03 -26.33
CA TYR A 470 -4.92 -7.80 -26.58
C TYR A 470 -4.50 -7.60 -28.03
N GLU A 471 -3.20 -7.59 -28.28
CA GLU A 471 -2.64 -7.58 -29.62
C GLU A 471 -2.55 -9.02 -30.15
N LEU A 472 -2.63 -9.17 -31.49
CA LEU A 472 -2.61 -10.47 -32.18
C LEU A 472 -1.18 -11.02 -32.27
N ASP A 473 -1.04 -12.34 -32.22
CA ASP A 473 0.22 -13.02 -32.57
C ASP A 473 0.42 -13.09 -34.10
N GLY A 474 -0.65 -12.92 -34.89
CA GLY A 474 -0.63 -12.86 -36.33
C GLY A 474 -2.02 -12.86 -36.94
N GLY A 475 -2.09 -12.61 -38.26
CA GLY A 475 -3.34 -12.30 -38.94
C GLY A 475 -3.76 -10.87 -38.71
N ARG A 476 -5.02 -10.54 -39.01
CA ARG A 476 -5.57 -9.20 -38.79
C ARG A 476 -7.08 -9.24 -38.56
N ILE A 477 -7.58 -8.22 -37.86
CA ILE A 477 -9.01 -7.98 -37.68
C ILE A 477 -9.32 -6.65 -38.35
N LEU A 478 -10.29 -6.65 -39.27
CA LEU A 478 -10.71 -5.48 -40.00
C LEU A 478 -12.04 -4.97 -39.45
N LEU A 479 -12.14 -3.67 -39.18
CA LEU A 479 -13.37 -2.95 -38.90
C LEU A 479 -13.66 -2.03 -40.10
N ASP A 480 -14.76 -2.31 -40.81
CA ASP A 480 -15.14 -1.61 -42.03
C ASP A 480 -14.00 -1.55 -43.08
N GLY A 481 -13.21 -2.65 -43.20
CA GLY A 481 -12.09 -2.81 -44.12
C GLY A 481 -10.77 -2.18 -43.67
N GLN A 482 -10.70 -1.58 -42.47
CA GLN A 482 -9.47 -1.04 -41.88
C GLN A 482 -8.97 -1.96 -40.78
N ASP A 483 -7.66 -2.24 -40.75
CA ASP A 483 -7.06 -3.04 -39.69
C ASP A 483 -7.16 -2.28 -38.36
N ILE A 484 -7.74 -2.96 -37.32
CA ILE A 484 -7.87 -2.35 -36.00
C ILE A 484 -6.52 -2.09 -35.34
N ALA A 485 -5.45 -2.78 -35.76
CA ALA A 485 -4.10 -2.56 -35.26
C ALA A 485 -3.52 -1.20 -35.72
N ASP A 486 -3.93 -0.72 -36.88
CA ASP A 486 -3.50 0.56 -37.47
C ASP A 486 -4.33 1.75 -36.95
N LEU A 487 -5.51 1.50 -36.40
CA LEU A 487 -6.40 2.53 -35.85
C LEU A 487 -5.98 2.93 -34.43
N ARG A 488 -6.44 4.09 -33.95
CA ARG A 488 -6.36 4.43 -32.54
C ARG A 488 -7.34 3.55 -31.72
N ARG A 489 -6.90 3.07 -30.56
CA ARG A 489 -7.76 2.25 -29.68
C ARG A 489 -9.03 2.99 -29.28
N ASP A 490 -8.95 4.30 -29.07
CA ASP A 490 -10.12 5.13 -28.75
C ASP A 490 -11.13 5.13 -29.90
N ASP A 491 -10.68 5.14 -31.15
CA ASP A 491 -11.56 5.09 -32.32
C ASP A 491 -12.24 3.71 -32.43
N VAL A 492 -11.51 2.62 -32.22
CA VAL A 492 -12.09 1.25 -32.21
C VAL A 492 -13.10 1.10 -31.09
N ARG A 493 -12.76 1.55 -29.87
CA ARG A 493 -13.62 1.40 -28.68
C ARG A 493 -14.83 2.32 -28.69
N SER A 494 -14.75 3.52 -29.29
CA SER A 494 -15.90 4.41 -29.43
C SER A 494 -16.98 3.82 -30.35
N ARG A 495 -16.61 2.90 -31.25
CA ARG A 495 -17.51 2.22 -32.18
C ARG A 495 -18.00 0.87 -31.69
N THR A 496 -17.40 0.36 -30.64
CA THR A 496 -17.80 -0.89 -30.02
C THR A 496 -18.47 -0.62 -28.68
N GLY A 497 -19.63 -1.17 -28.45
CA GLY A 497 -20.34 -1.15 -27.16
C GLY A 497 -20.28 -2.52 -26.51
N MET A 498 -20.10 -2.58 -25.21
CA MET A 498 -20.03 -3.85 -24.47
C MET A 498 -21.00 -3.86 -23.31
N VAL A 499 -21.77 -4.96 -23.18
CA VAL A 499 -22.59 -5.28 -22.00
C VAL A 499 -22.03 -6.55 -21.41
N LEU A 500 -21.45 -6.43 -20.22
CA LEU A 500 -20.82 -7.54 -19.48
C LEU A 500 -21.87 -8.39 -18.75
N GLN A 501 -21.51 -9.64 -18.46
CA GLN A 501 -22.28 -10.55 -17.62
C GLN A 501 -22.48 -9.97 -16.20
N ASP A 502 -21.40 -9.48 -15.58
CA ASP A 502 -21.44 -8.83 -14.28
C ASP A 502 -21.48 -7.31 -14.45
N PRO A 503 -22.64 -6.66 -14.26
CA PRO A 503 -22.79 -5.23 -14.48
C PRO A 503 -22.02 -4.43 -13.42
N TRP A 504 -21.12 -3.56 -13.88
CA TRP A 504 -20.41 -2.63 -13.01
C TRP A 504 -21.00 -1.22 -13.11
N LEU A 505 -21.36 -0.64 -11.94
CA LEU A 505 -21.81 0.74 -11.83
C LEU A 505 -20.86 1.54 -10.96
N PHE A 506 -20.64 2.80 -11.36
CA PHE A 506 -19.83 3.74 -10.59
C PHE A 506 -20.64 4.41 -9.49
N ALA A 507 -19.98 4.80 -8.39
CA ALA A 507 -20.58 5.67 -7.39
C ALA A 507 -21.02 6.99 -8.06
N GLY A 508 -22.27 7.37 -7.86
CA GLY A 508 -22.89 8.52 -8.51
C GLY A 508 -24.36 8.28 -8.80
N THR A 509 -25.00 9.17 -9.55
CA THR A 509 -26.43 9.04 -9.90
C THR A 509 -26.67 8.00 -11.00
N ILE A 510 -27.89 7.52 -11.13
CA ILE A 510 -28.32 6.68 -12.27
C ILE A 510 -28.06 7.42 -13.57
N ARG A 511 -28.37 8.72 -13.62
CA ARG A 511 -28.11 9.61 -14.74
C ARG A 511 -26.63 9.60 -15.14
N ASP A 512 -25.72 9.77 -14.19
CA ASP A 512 -24.27 9.78 -14.46
C ASP A 512 -23.79 8.43 -14.97
N ASN A 513 -24.32 7.35 -14.45
CA ASN A 513 -24.01 5.99 -14.91
C ASN A 513 -24.45 5.73 -16.35
N ILE A 514 -25.59 6.27 -16.80
CA ILE A 514 -26.03 6.18 -18.20
C ILE A 514 -25.16 7.09 -19.08
N ARG A 515 -24.91 8.35 -18.65
CA ARG A 515 -24.07 9.33 -19.36
C ARG A 515 -22.63 8.83 -19.58
N TYR A 516 -22.14 7.92 -18.71
CA TYR A 516 -20.81 7.33 -18.87
C TYR A 516 -20.56 6.68 -20.24
N GLY A 517 -21.64 6.20 -20.90
CA GLY A 517 -21.54 5.68 -22.28
C GLY A 517 -21.13 6.72 -23.31
N ARG A 518 -21.53 8.00 -23.13
CA ARG A 518 -21.15 9.14 -23.96
C ARG A 518 -21.25 10.43 -23.15
N GLU A 519 -20.11 11.00 -22.78
CA GLU A 519 -20.04 12.19 -21.92
C GLU A 519 -20.81 13.40 -22.49
N SER A 520 -20.84 13.55 -23.82
CA SER A 520 -21.55 14.62 -24.52
C SER A 520 -23.07 14.40 -24.65
N ALA A 521 -23.64 13.31 -24.08
CA ALA A 521 -25.06 13.03 -24.18
C ALA A 521 -25.89 14.07 -23.40
N THR A 522 -26.94 14.58 -24.04
CA THR A 522 -27.91 15.47 -23.39
C THR A 522 -28.84 14.70 -22.43
N ASP A 523 -29.49 15.42 -21.51
CA ASP A 523 -30.44 14.80 -20.60
C ASP A 523 -31.63 14.14 -21.34
N GLU A 524 -32.04 14.72 -22.47
CA GLU A 524 -33.08 14.17 -23.32
C GLU A 524 -32.64 12.84 -23.95
N GLU A 525 -31.40 12.73 -24.43
CA GLU A 525 -30.84 11.49 -24.98
C GLU A 525 -30.69 10.39 -23.90
N ILE A 526 -30.36 10.79 -22.67
CA ILE A 526 -30.31 9.87 -21.52
C ILE A 526 -31.70 9.30 -21.22
N VAL A 527 -32.72 10.16 -21.18
CA VAL A 527 -34.10 9.72 -20.96
C VAL A 527 -34.58 8.86 -22.12
N GLU A 528 -34.31 9.23 -23.38
CA GLU A 528 -34.63 8.41 -24.56
C GLU A 528 -34.05 7.01 -24.44
N ALA A 529 -32.76 6.90 -24.10
CA ALA A 529 -32.08 5.63 -23.87
C ALA A 529 -32.72 4.83 -22.73
N ALA A 530 -33.04 5.49 -21.62
CA ALA A 530 -33.70 4.86 -20.47
C ALA A 530 -35.09 4.31 -20.80
N VAL A 531 -35.87 5.02 -21.60
CA VAL A 531 -37.18 4.58 -22.09
C VAL A 531 -37.02 3.38 -23.01
N ALA A 532 -36.10 3.46 -23.99
CA ALA A 532 -35.87 2.37 -24.94
C ALA A 532 -35.43 1.08 -24.25
N THR A 533 -34.62 1.20 -23.19
CA THR A 533 -34.05 0.07 -22.42
C THR A 533 -34.84 -0.27 -21.15
N ARG A 534 -36.04 0.28 -20.96
CA ARG A 534 -36.94 0.01 -19.83
C ARG A 534 -36.40 0.46 -18.44
N VAL A 535 -35.32 1.18 -18.36
CA VAL A 535 -34.78 1.78 -17.11
C VAL A 535 -35.78 2.77 -16.52
N ASP A 536 -36.44 3.55 -17.37
CA ASP A 536 -37.44 4.56 -16.99
C ASP A 536 -38.57 4.00 -16.10
N GLN A 537 -38.94 2.74 -16.31
CA GLN A 537 -40.06 2.11 -15.55
C GLN A 537 -39.77 1.98 -14.07
N PHE A 538 -38.53 1.57 -13.69
CA PHE A 538 -38.18 1.44 -12.27
C PHE A 538 -37.69 2.76 -11.68
N VAL A 539 -37.03 3.58 -12.47
CA VAL A 539 -36.50 4.90 -12.02
C VAL A 539 -37.65 5.79 -11.49
N HIS A 540 -38.80 5.77 -12.14
CA HIS A 540 -39.99 6.51 -11.66
C HIS A 540 -40.55 5.99 -10.32
N SER A 541 -40.19 4.78 -9.89
CA SER A 541 -40.56 4.27 -8.57
C SER A 541 -39.61 4.72 -7.46
N LEU A 542 -38.47 5.29 -7.81
CA LEU A 542 -37.49 5.78 -6.85
C LEU A 542 -37.81 7.23 -6.45
N PRO A 543 -37.61 7.60 -5.17
CA PRO A 543 -37.94 8.95 -4.68
C PRO A 543 -37.24 10.09 -5.43
N GLU A 544 -35.96 9.89 -5.84
CA GLU A 544 -35.14 10.89 -6.52
C GLU A 544 -35.02 10.65 -8.04
N GLY A 545 -35.72 9.62 -8.55
CA GLY A 545 -35.74 9.32 -9.98
C GLY A 545 -34.32 9.08 -10.54
N TYR A 546 -34.01 9.73 -11.66
CA TYR A 546 -32.68 9.62 -12.30
C TYR A 546 -31.52 10.15 -11.45
N ASP A 547 -31.80 11.00 -10.46
CA ASP A 547 -30.79 11.59 -9.57
C ASP A 547 -30.57 10.73 -8.31
N THR A 548 -31.21 9.55 -8.24
CA THR A 548 -30.94 8.56 -7.19
C THR A 548 -29.46 8.17 -7.21
N VAL A 549 -28.80 8.39 -6.05
CA VAL A 549 -27.40 8.03 -5.85
C VAL A 549 -27.30 6.52 -5.58
N LEU A 550 -26.40 5.87 -6.30
CA LEU A 550 -26.09 4.46 -6.11
C LEU A 550 -25.09 4.30 -4.98
N ASP A 551 -25.37 3.37 -4.05
CA ASP A 551 -24.45 3.01 -2.96
C ASP A 551 -23.18 2.32 -3.49
N GLU A 552 -22.19 2.12 -2.62
CA GLU A 552 -21.06 1.24 -2.90
C GLU A 552 -21.59 -0.14 -3.33
N ASP A 553 -21.08 -0.66 -4.45
CA ASP A 553 -21.57 -1.88 -5.13
C ASP A 553 -23.04 -1.79 -5.63
N ALA A 554 -23.64 -0.59 -5.64
CA ALA A 554 -25.03 -0.35 -6.05
C ALA A 554 -26.03 -1.32 -5.37
N ALA A 555 -25.84 -1.57 -4.05
CA ALA A 555 -26.67 -2.51 -3.29
C ALA A 555 -28.13 -2.08 -3.16
N ASN A 556 -28.43 -0.80 -3.39
CA ASN A 556 -29.77 -0.22 -3.36
C ASN A 556 -30.60 -0.45 -4.65
N VAL A 557 -30.05 -1.15 -5.64
CA VAL A 557 -30.77 -1.58 -6.85
C VAL A 557 -30.57 -3.09 -7.08
N SER A 558 -31.57 -3.75 -7.66
CA SER A 558 -31.50 -5.18 -7.94
C SER A 558 -30.50 -5.52 -9.07
N ALA A 559 -30.07 -6.78 -9.15
CA ALA A 559 -29.17 -7.24 -10.20
C ALA A 559 -29.70 -6.97 -11.62
N GLY A 560 -31.01 -7.16 -11.85
CA GLY A 560 -31.66 -6.87 -13.13
C GLY A 560 -31.69 -5.38 -13.45
N GLU A 561 -31.95 -4.51 -12.47
CA GLU A 561 -31.91 -3.05 -12.63
C GLU A 561 -30.49 -2.55 -12.94
N LYS A 562 -29.45 -3.11 -12.28
CA LYS A 562 -28.05 -2.85 -12.64
C LYS A 562 -27.78 -3.16 -14.10
N GLN A 563 -28.26 -4.31 -14.57
CA GLN A 563 -28.07 -4.73 -15.95
C GLN A 563 -28.81 -3.82 -16.93
N LEU A 564 -30.07 -3.40 -16.63
CA LEU A 564 -30.78 -2.41 -17.43
C LEU A 564 -30.04 -1.08 -17.56
N ILE A 565 -29.45 -0.58 -16.47
CA ILE A 565 -28.62 0.65 -16.48
C ILE A 565 -27.39 0.47 -17.39
N THR A 566 -26.72 -0.68 -17.33
CA THR A 566 -25.56 -0.93 -18.24
C THR A 566 -25.96 -1.08 -19.70
N ILE A 567 -27.15 -1.62 -19.98
CA ILE A 567 -27.73 -1.64 -21.34
C ILE A 567 -28.03 -0.21 -21.81
N ALA A 568 -28.61 0.65 -20.95
CA ALA A 568 -28.85 2.05 -21.27
C ALA A 568 -27.54 2.84 -21.54
N ARG A 569 -26.48 2.55 -20.78
CA ARG A 569 -25.13 3.06 -21.02
C ARG A 569 -24.63 2.70 -22.41
N ALA A 570 -24.77 1.44 -22.84
CA ALA A 570 -24.38 0.99 -24.16
C ALA A 570 -25.30 1.60 -25.27
N PHE A 571 -26.58 1.84 -24.96
CA PHE A 571 -27.52 2.46 -25.91
C PHE A 571 -27.15 3.92 -26.21
N VAL A 572 -26.83 4.72 -25.19
CA VAL A 572 -26.42 6.14 -25.32
C VAL A 572 -25.12 6.26 -26.09
N ALA A 573 -24.20 5.29 -25.99
CA ALA A 573 -22.95 5.28 -26.71
C ALA A 573 -23.12 5.23 -28.25
N ARG A 574 -24.25 4.70 -28.75
CA ARG A 574 -24.57 4.55 -30.19
C ARG A 574 -23.48 3.82 -30.98
N PRO A 575 -22.98 2.68 -30.52
CA PRO A 575 -21.92 1.95 -31.21
C PRO A 575 -22.43 1.31 -32.50
N SER A 576 -21.54 1.10 -33.50
CA SER A 576 -21.86 0.32 -34.71
C SER A 576 -21.72 -1.18 -34.48
N VAL A 577 -20.89 -1.60 -33.55
CA VAL A 577 -20.66 -3.00 -33.16
C VAL A 577 -21.01 -3.18 -31.68
N LEU A 578 -21.79 -4.20 -31.37
CA LEU A 578 -22.18 -4.55 -30.02
C LEU A 578 -21.59 -5.88 -29.58
N ILE A 579 -21.16 -5.95 -28.36
CA ILE A 579 -20.70 -7.16 -27.69
C ILE A 579 -21.59 -7.38 -26.48
N LEU A 580 -22.28 -8.51 -26.46
CA LEU A 580 -23.24 -8.84 -25.41
C LEU A 580 -22.86 -10.17 -24.77
N ASP A 581 -22.58 -10.17 -23.46
CA ASP A 581 -22.34 -11.38 -22.68
C ASP A 581 -23.62 -11.70 -21.89
N GLU A 582 -24.33 -12.76 -22.33
CA GLU A 582 -25.70 -13.07 -21.89
C GLU A 582 -25.73 -14.11 -20.76
N ALA A 583 -25.39 -13.71 -19.54
CA ALA A 583 -25.64 -14.56 -18.37
C ALA A 583 -26.58 -13.87 -17.38
N THR A 584 -27.86 -14.29 -17.39
CA THR A 584 -28.90 -13.79 -16.47
C THR A 584 -29.45 -14.89 -15.57
N SER A 585 -28.59 -15.70 -14.97
CA SER A 585 -28.99 -16.86 -14.15
C SER A 585 -29.64 -16.52 -12.78
N SER A 586 -29.77 -15.25 -12.43
CA SER A 586 -30.19 -14.83 -11.07
C SER A 586 -31.32 -13.80 -11.05
N VAL A 587 -32.09 -13.66 -12.14
CA VAL A 587 -33.09 -12.60 -12.28
C VAL A 587 -34.47 -13.24 -12.34
N ASP A 588 -35.52 -12.60 -11.74
CA ASP A 588 -36.90 -13.04 -11.82
C ASP A 588 -37.46 -12.94 -13.24
N THR A 589 -38.45 -13.76 -13.57
CA THR A 589 -39.05 -13.90 -14.90
C THR A 589 -39.55 -12.58 -15.50
N ARG A 590 -40.08 -11.67 -14.67
CA ARG A 590 -40.54 -10.35 -15.15
C ARG A 590 -39.43 -9.46 -15.60
N THR A 591 -38.37 -9.35 -14.77
CA THR A 591 -37.18 -8.55 -15.07
C THR A 591 -36.43 -9.16 -16.25
N GLU A 592 -36.41 -10.49 -16.38
CA GLU A 592 -35.86 -11.18 -17.51
C GLU A 592 -36.51 -10.77 -18.84
N LEU A 593 -37.83 -10.66 -18.88
CA LEU A 593 -38.56 -10.19 -20.07
C LEU A 593 -38.17 -8.73 -20.42
N LEU A 594 -37.99 -7.85 -19.43
CA LEU A 594 -37.56 -6.48 -19.65
C LEU A 594 -36.14 -6.42 -20.21
N LEU A 595 -35.24 -7.26 -19.67
CA LEU A 595 -33.84 -7.37 -20.18
C LEU A 595 -33.84 -7.85 -21.64
N GLN A 596 -34.64 -8.85 -22.00
CA GLN A 596 -34.76 -9.34 -23.39
C GLN A 596 -35.26 -8.23 -24.32
N GLN A 597 -36.28 -7.45 -23.92
CA GLN A 597 -36.79 -6.32 -24.70
C GLN A 597 -35.70 -5.20 -24.85
N ALA A 598 -34.98 -4.89 -23.77
CA ALA A 598 -33.91 -3.90 -23.79
C ALA A 598 -32.74 -4.34 -24.71
N MET A 599 -32.37 -5.61 -24.66
CA MET A 599 -31.34 -6.19 -25.53
C MET A 599 -31.76 -6.20 -27.01
N ALA A 600 -33.03 -6.52 -27.30
CA ALA A 600 -33.58 -6.48 -28.65
C ALA A 600 -33.54 -5.04 -29.22
N ALA A 601 -33.97 -4.05 -28.44
CA ALA A 601 -33.93 -2.64 -28.83
C ALA A 601 -32.48 -2.17 -29.03
N LEU A 602 -31.54 -2.66 -28.21
CA LEU A 602 -30.13 -2.30 -28.34
C LEU A 602 -29.48 -2.85 -29.62
N ARG A 603 -29.88 -4.07 -30.06
CA ARG A 603 -29.35 -4.72 -31.29
C ARG A 603 -29.89 -4.14 -32.60
N GLU A 604 -31.02 -3.47 -32.58
CA GLU A 604 -31.67 -2.97 -33.79
C GLU A 604 -30.75 -2.09 -34.64
N GLY A 605 -30.48 -2.50 -35.90
CA GLY A 605 -29.64 -1.80 -36.84
C GLY A 605 -28.13 -1.83 -36.54
N ARG A 606 -27.66 -2.72 -35.67
CA ARG A 606 -26.25 -2.81 -35.26
C ARG A 606 -25.71 -4.22 -35.44
N THR A 607 -24.43 -4.33 -35.82
CA THR A 607 -23.73 -5.61 -35.84
C THR A 607 -23.52 -6.07 -34.39
N SER A 608 -23.99 -7.29 -34.05
CA SER A 608 -24.02 -7.74 -32.66
C SER A 608 -23.34 -9.09 -32.49
N PHE A 609 -22.36 -9.18 -31.60
CA PHE A 609 -21.73 -10.41 -31.13
C PHE A 609 -22.33 -10.80 -29.78
N VAL A 610 -22.97 -11.95 -29.70
CA VAL A 610 -23.62 -12.40 -28.47
C VAL A 610 -22.98 -13.70 -27.98
N ILE A 611 -22.36 -13.69 -26.78
CA ILE A 611 -21.99 -14.93 -26.10
C ILE A 611 -23.27 -15.52 -25.56
N ALA A 612 -23.86 -16.43 -26.34
CA ALA A 612 -25.20 -16.90 -26.08
C ALA A 612 -25.21 -18.09 -25.14
N HIS A 613 -25.98 -17.94 -24.04
CA HIS A 613 -26.31 -19.00 -23.08
C HIS A 613 -27.78 -19.39 -23.12
N ARG A 614 -28.58 -18.73 -23.98
CA ARG A 614 -30.01 -18.96 -24.12
C ARG A 614 -30.38 -19.44 -25.50
N LEU A 615 -31.30 -20.41 -25.54
CA LEU A 615 -31.75 -21.00 -26.79
C LEU A 615 -32.41 -20.00 -27.72
N SER A 616 -33.24 -19.08 -27.17
CA SER A 616 -33.94 -18.05 -27.98
C SER A 616 -32.92 -17.15 -28.71
N THR A 617 -31.90 -16.69 -28.04
CA THR A 617 -30.87 -15.82 -28.64
C THR A 617 -30.09 -16.54 -29.72
N ILE A 618 -29.80 -17.83 -29.54
CA ILE A 618 -29.09 -18.65 -30.51
C ILE A 618 -29.98 -18.88 -31.77
N ARG A 619 -31.26 -19.18 -31.60
CA ARG A 619 -32.18 -19.43 -32.73
C ARG A 619 -32.41 -18.21 -33.58
N ASP A 620 -32.49 -17.04 -32.94
CA ASP A 620 -32.80 -15.77 -33.61
C ASP A 620 -31.54 -15.09 -34.20
N ALA A 621 -30.35 -15.71 -34.10
CA ALA A 621 -29.11 -15.22 -34.66
C ALA A 621 -29.03 -15.49 -36.18
N ASP A 622 -28.51 -14.49 -36.92
CA ASP A 622 -28.28 -14.61 -38.38
C ASP A 622 -27.12 -15.56 -38.69
N LEU A 623 -26.12 -15.60 -37.79
CA LEU A 623 -24.95 -16.46 -37.89
C LEU A 623 -24.61 -17.04 -36.52
N ILE A 624 -24.40 -18.33 -36.47
CA ILE A 624 -23.90 -19.03 -35.26
C ILE A 624 -22.46 -19.47 -35.53
N LEU A 625 -21.55 -19.11 -34.61
CA LEU A 625 -20.18 -19.55 -34.60
C LEU A 625 -20.00 -20.58 -33.47
N VAL A 626 -19.72 -21.83 -33.83
CA VAL A 626 -19.49 -22.90 -32.85
C VAL A 626 -18.00 -23.02 -32.61
N MET A 627 -17.58 -22.71 -31.38
CA MET A 627 -16.18 -22.71 -31.00
C MET A 627 -15.84 -23.91 -30.14
N GLU A 628 -14.78 -24.62 -30.51
CA GLU A 628 -14.12 -25.68 -29.70
C GLU A 628 -12.61 -25.45 -29.74
N HIS A 629 -11.97 -25.41 -28.55
CA HIS A 629 -10.51 -25.29 -28.40
C HIS A 629 -9.86 -24.12 -29.16
N GLY A 630 -10.57 -22.99 -29.28
CA GLY A 630 -10.09 -21.76 -29.92
C GLY A 630 -10.33 -21.71 -31.42
N ASP A 631 -10.87 -22.73 -32.03
CA ASP A 631 -11.20 -22.76 -33.47
C ASP A 631 -12.72 -22.73 -33.69
N ILE A 632 -13.17 -22.13 -34.81
CA ILE A 632 -14.57 -22.27 -35.27
C ILE A 632 -14.70 -23.60 -35.98
N VAL A 633 -15.39 -24.58 -35.35
CA VAL A 633 -15.60 -25.90 -35.92
C VAL A 633 -16.81 -25.97 -36.86
N GLU A 634 -17.81 -25.11 -36.64
CA GLU A 634 -19.00 -24.98 -37.47
C GLU A 634 -19.48 -23.53 -37.50
N GLN A 635 -20.05 -23.12 -38.63
CA GLN A 635 -20.71 -21.81 -38.76
C GLN A 635 -21.90 -21.93 -39.72
N GLY A 636 -22.97 -21.20 -39.42
CA GLY A 636 -24.19 -21.17 -40.21
C GLY A 636 -25.43 -20.74 -39.43
N SER A 637 -26.59 -20.82 -40.00
CA SER A 637 -27.86 -20.59 -39.33
C SER A 637 -28.26 -21.74 -38.41
N HIS A 638 -29.24 -21.53 -37.53
CA HIS A 638 -29.78 -22.55 -36.63
C HIS A 638 -30.24 -23.80 -37.41
N ASP A 639 -31.02 -23.61 -38.47
CA ASP A 639 -31.61 -24.71 -39.24
C ASP A 639 -30.57 -25.53 -40.02
N GLU A 640 -29.57 -24.84 -40.56
CA GLU A 640 -28.44 -25.48 -41.26
C GLU A 640 -27.61 -26.36 -40.30
N LEU A 641 -27.26 -25.81 -39.13
CA LEU A 641 -26.40 -26.51 -38.17
C LEU A 641 -27.11 -27.67 -37.45
N ILE A 642 -28.43 -27.56 -37.20
CA ILE A 642 -29.23 -28.64 -36.66
C ILE A 642 -29.30 -29.78 -37.70
N SER A 643 -29.50 -29.44 -38.97
CA SER A 643 -29.60 -30.42 -40.05
C SER A 643 -28.30 -31.15 -40.34
N ALA A 644 -27.15 -30.48 -40.05
CA ALA A 644 -25.81 -31.06 -40.21
C ALA A 644 -25.44 -32.14 -39.16
N HIS A 645 -26.15 -32.21 -38.02
CA HIS A 645 -25.93 -33.13 -36.91
C HIS A 645 -24.47 -33.14 -36.36
N GLY A 646 -23.84 -31.97 -36.37
CA GLY A 646 -22.44 -31.81 -36.01
C GLY A 646 -22.22 -31.42 -34.53
N ALA A 647 -21.23 -30.55 -34.27
CA ALA A 647 -20.87 -30.06 -32.95
C ALA A 647 -22.01 -29.24 -32.31
N TYR A 648 -22.66 -28.37 -33.12
CA TYR A 648 -23.81 -27.59 -32.70
C TYR A 648 -24.97 -28.47 -32.26
N TRP A 649 -25.34 -29.50 -33.01
CA TRP A 649 -26.41 -30.38 -32.67
C TRP A 649 -26.15 -31.15 -31.36
N ARG A 650 -24.90 -31.60 -31.12
CA ARG A 650 -24.53 -32.23 -29.85
C ARG A 650 -24.66 -31.28 -28.67
N LEU A 651 -24.21 -30.02 -28.84
CA LEU A 651 -24.33 -28.97 -27.83
C LEU A 651 -25.81 -28.68 -27.54
N TYR A 652 -26.62 -28.55 -28.58
CA TYR A 652 -28.04 -28.31 -28.49
C TYR A 652 -28.76 -29.39 -27.68
N GLN A 653 -28.54 -30.68 -28.02
CA GLN A 653 -29.15 -31.80 -27.29
C GLN A 653 -28.68 -31.84 -25.82
N SER A 654 -27.43 -31.61 -25.55
CA SER A 654 -26.90 -31.72 -24.17
C SER A 654 -27.35 -30.61 -23.25
N GLN A 655 -27.58 -29.43 -23.78
CA GLN A 655 -27.86 -28.23 -22.95
C GLN A 655 -29.33 -27.82 -22.96
N PHE A 656 -30.06 -28.08 -24.04
CA PHE A 656 -31.40 -27.49 -24.28
C PHE A 656 -32.52 -28.52 -24.43
N GLU A 657 -32.31 -29.68 -24.94
CA GLU A 657 -33.37 -30.71 -25.00
C GLU A 657 -33.65 -31.36 -23.65
N ALA A 658 -32.69 -31.48 -22.78
CA ALA A 658 -32.89 -31.94 -21.41
C ALA A 658 -33.76 -30.98 -20.62
N ALA A 659 -33.64 -29.66 -20.83
CA ALA A 659 -34.43 -28.63 -20.19
C ALA A 659 -35.87 -28.54 -20.76
N ALA A 660 -36.06 -28.74 -22.08
CA ALA A 660 -37.38 -28.75 -22.69
C ALA A 660 -38.19 -30.01 -22.36
N GLY A 661 -37.55 -31.14 -22.05
CA GLY A 661 -38.17 -32.37 -21.59
C GLY A 661 -38.85 -32.26 -20.21
N ASP A 662 -38.30 -31.45 -19.32
CA ASP A 662 -38.84 -31.19 -17.99
C ASP A 662 -40.05 -30.22 -18.00
N GLU A 663 -40.14 -29.28 -18.95
CA GLU A 663 -41.30 -28.40 -19.09
C GLU A 663 -42.50 -29.13 -19.71
N ALA A 664 -42.28 -30.14 -20.54
CA ALA A 664 -43.37 -30.95 -21.15
C ALA A 664 -43.92 -32.06 -20.22
N ALA A 665 -43.26 -32.31 -19.07
CA ALA A 665 -43.67 -33.37 -18.12
C ALA A 665 -44.47 -32.83 -16.93
N THR A 666 -45.07 -31.61 -17.00
CA THR A 666 -46.07 -31.20 -16.02
C THR A 666 -47.36 -31.97 -16.28
N PRO A 667 -47.78 -32.88 -15.39
CA PRO A 667 -49.06 -33.57 -15.56
C PRO A 667 -50.20 -32.53 -15.54
N GLU A 668 -51.04 -32.51 -16.57
CA GLU A 668 -52.35 -31.88 -16.51
C GLU A 668 -53.05 -32.38 -15.25
N LEU A 669 -53.21 -31.51 -14.27
CA LEU A 669 -54.04 -31.75 -13.11
C LEU A 669 -55.50 -31.89 -13.61
N ASP A 670 -55.99 -33.12 -13.68
CA ASP A 670 -57.38 -33.46 -13.95
C ASP A 670 -58.29 -32.73 -12.93
N PRO A 671 -59.16 -31.81 -13.39
CA PRO A 671 -59.98 -31.03 -12.49
C PRO A 671 -61.18 -31.84 -11.85
N THR A 672 -61.20 -33.17 -12.03
CA THR A 672 -62.34 -33.99 -11.57
C THR A 672 -62.09 -34.85 -10.32
N ALA A 673 -60.96 -34.80 -9.69
CA ALA A 673 -60.65 -35.55 -8.45
C ALA A 673 -61.00 -34.76 -7.19
N THR A 674 -62.23 -34.29 -7.03
CA THR A 674 -62.83 -33.89 -5.74
C THR A 674 -64.01 -34.80 -5.46
N ARG A 675 -63.80 -35.75 -4.50
CA ARG A 675 -64.77 -36.39 -3.59
C ARG A 675 -64.46 -37.87 -3.34
N THR A 676 -63.79 -38.16 -2.28
CA THR A 676 -64.31 -38.93 -1.14
C THR A 676 -63.34 -38.79 0.05
#